data_356852863e456dc3b4c8c1f3761ce2be
#
_entry.id   356852863e456dc3b4c8c1f3761ce2be
#
_cell.length_a   1.000
_cell.length_b   1.000
_cell.length_c   1.000
_cell.angle_alpha   90.00
_cell.angle_beta   90.00
_cell.angle_gamma   90.00
#
_symmetry.space_group_name_H-M   'P 1'
#
loop_
_entity.id
_entity.type
_entity.pdbx_description
1 polymer ?
#
loop_
_entity_poly.entity_id
_entity_poly.type
_entity_poly.pdbx_seq_one_letter_code
_entity_poly.pdbx_strand_id
1 'polypeptide(L)'
;MEDERQNRCRAALKRWLKFASDNLLRHVSGHPELAYYGTGESAHWAVQSNMNVVAALAVAGVEEADPAMVERALSLFRYAMRTHVTGDLAATDGAQWGRHWISVLGAERMTHGVNALEPYFTAEDRERYRAFRFSEADFLLREYPVKANMLNSSGENRPESNIWNGGFLWRAALDYPDAPDAALWREKGTRFLLNGISHALDAASEQRFDGRPLREWHVGFNFTPNYSLDHHGYMNVGYSIICLSNLAMLYFNFRERGQRLPEALSLHVDDLWRTVKNFFFDDGRLLRIGGDTRARYTYCQCYALPALWLAAEFLRDADAVRLRTRYIELLLREQECNRDGSFYGERLRGIREQSTYYYTRLESDPALVLSQDLRWRRFAALPEPAAEPLPECLWSDPFHGAYLRKNRRAVRSFVQRGAAGPVALCLPADRSDLAEWEGNLFCRIGLHRCEVRQGRSSGRVGADCFVHCGSVTYVESQPYGEGEGHYPVAESRFAVAALPDGRSMLVLERVVVLKESTFDRVIPVNLQIPNDLYNGSRRSYRAERECRETAALPDAAETIDTGCRKLTIEGRLTVAALGGVESLWIFRPAEREAALLHAPALKSLYIETVGGDAGGPFRRYPAGTVLADTATALAVDAPETFAADGEFLSTADGVRGVRIRGVDGVQYRLLANFGDGEVETSGVLLAAGEAVLQQEVQGEFETI
;
A
#
# COMPACT_ATOMS: atom_id res chain seq x y z
N MET A 1 10.44 -29.37 -6.31
CA MET A 1 9.70 -28.22 -5.70
C MET A 1 9.91 -26.90 -6.46
N GLU A 2 11.15 -26.42 -6.64
CA GLU A 2 11.38 -25.16 -7.39
C GLU A 2 10.98 -25.27 -8.86
N ASP A 3 11.35 -26.36 -9.55
CA ASP A 3 10.96 -26.61 -10.93
C ASP A 3 9.44 -26.75 -11.11
N GLU A 4 8.77 -27.37 -10.18
CA GLU A 4 7.30 -27.50 -10.18
C GLU A 4 6.64 -26.11 -10.05
N ARG A 5 7.14 -25.26 -9.14
CA ARG A 5 6.65 -23.89 -8.98
C ARG A 5 6.88 -23.08 -10.24
N GLN A 6 8.05 -23.21 -10.86
CA GLN A 6 8.36 -22.54 -12.12
C GLN A 6 7.37 -22.96 -13.22
N ASN A 7 7.04 -24.24 -13.31
CA ASN A 7 6.04 -24.74 -14.26
C ASN A 7 4.65 -24.18 -13.97
N ARG A 8 4.27 -24.04 -12.70
CA ARG A 8 3.00 -23.39 -12.31
C ARG A 8 2.98 -21.92 -12.68
N CYS A 9 4.08 -21.17 -12.47
CA CYS A 9 4.20 -19.77 -12.91
C CYS A 9 4.06 -19.62 -14.43
N ARG A 10 4.73 -20.47 -15.21
CA ARG A 10 4.58 -20.49 -16.67
C ARG A 10 3.14 -20.79 -17.09
N ALA A 11 2.52 -21.79 -16.49
CA ALA A 11 1.14 -22.15 -16.78
C ALA A 11 0.17 -21.02 -16.45
N ALA A 12 0.38 -20.33 -15.32
CA ALA A 12 -0.41 -19.17 -14.92
C ALA A 12 -0.25 -18.00 -15.90
N LEU A 13 0.98 -17.68 -16.28
CA LEU A 13 1.26 -16.63 -17.26
C LEU A 13 0.62 -16.97 -18.62
N LYS A 14 0.72 -18.22 -19.07
CA LYS A 14 0.07 -18.68 -20.32
C LYS A 14 -1.45 -18.55 -20.28
N ARG A 15 -2.08 -18.98 -19.20
CA ARG A 15 -3.54 -18.85 -19.06
C ARG A 15 -3.95 -17.37 -19.14
N TRP A 16 -3.20 -16.50 -18.48
CA TRP A 16 -3.48 -15.07 -18.52
C TRP A 16 -3.22 -14.47 -19.92
N LEU A 17 -2.12 -14.83 -20.60
CA LEU A 17 -1.82 -14.37 -21.96
C LEU A 17 -2.90 -14.79 -22.95
N LYS A 18 -3.46 -15.99 -22.79
CA LYS A 18 -4.63 -16.41 -23.57
C LYS A 18 -5.84 -15.53 -23.27
N PHE A 19 -6.19 -15.33 -21.99
CA PHE A 19 -7.28 -14.45 -21.57
C PHE A 19 -7.10 -13.04 -22.13
N ALA A 20 -5.91 -12.45 -22.00
CA ALA A 20 -5.60 -11.11 -22.49
C ALA A 20 -5.74 -11.03 -24.02
N SER A 21 -5.25 -12.04 -24.74
CA SER A 21 -5.34 -12.11 -26.19
C SER A 21 -6.79 -12.18 -26.69
N ASP A 22 -7.61 -12.97 -26.02
CA ASP A 22 -9.00 -13.16 -26.43
C ASP A 22 -9.91 -11.97 -26.04
N ASN A 23 -9.59 -11.25 -24.97
CA ASN A 23 -10.50 -10.26 -24.37
C ASN A 23 -9.99 -8.81 -24.41
N LEU A 24 -8.68 -8.58 -24.34
CA LEU A 24 -8.10 -7.26 -24.05
C LEU A 24 -7.14 -6.74 -25.11
N LEU A 25 -6.66 -7.59 -26.05
CA LEU A 25 -5.89 -7.16 -27.22
C LEU A 25 -6.82 -6.73 -28.36
N ARG A 26 -6.41 -5.71 -29.08
CA ARG A 26 -7.15 -5.16 -30.23
C ARG A 26 -6.17 -4.86 -31.36
N HIS A 27 -6.57 -5.12 -32.60
CA HIS A 27 -5.83 -4.67 -33.79
C HIS A 27 -6.10 -3.21 -34.10
N VAL A 28 -5.09 -2.54 -34.64
CA VAL A 28 -5.22 -1.14 -35.05
C VAL A 28 -5.93 -1.06 -36.41
N SER A 29 -6.96 -0.24 -36.52
CA SER A 29 -7.68 -0.04 -37.78
C SER A 29 -6.74 0.48 -38.87
N GLY A 30 -6.73 -0.15 -40.04
CA GLY A 30 -5.82 0.20 -41.14
C GLY A 30 -4.38 -0.31 -41.00
N HIS A 31 -4.02 -0.91 -39.87
CA HIS A 31 -2.68 -1.44 -39.56
C HIS A 31 -2.77 -2.84 -38.96
N PRO A 32 -3.09 -3.88 -39.75
CA PRO A 32 -3.28 -5.24 -39.24
C PRO A 32 -2.03 -5.85 -38.60
N GLU A 33 -0.85 -5.29 -38.90
CA GLU A 33 0.44 -5.64 -38.29
C GLU A 33 0.62 -5.10 -36.88
N LEU A 34 -0.26 -4.18 -36.43
CA LEU A 34 -0.21 -3.54 -35.13
C LEU A 34 -1.36 -3.99 -34.23
N ALA A 35 -1.06 -4.11 -32.96
CA ALA A 35 -2.04 -4.34 -31.91
C ALA A 35 -1.72 -3.53 -30.66
N TYR A 36 -2.71 -3.35 -29.81
CA TYR A 36 -2.55 -2.74 -28.49
C TYR A 36 -3.30 -3.53 -27.45
N TYR A 37 -2.88 -3.37 -26.20
CA TYR A 37 -3.54 -3.92 -25.01
C TYR A 37 -4.34 -2.84 -24.28
N GLY A 38 -5.54 -3.21 -23.82
CA GLY A 38 -6.41 -2.33 -23.03
C GLY A 38 -7.10 -1.26 -23.88
N THR A 39 -6.97 0.00 -23.48
CA THR A 39 -7.63 1.12 -24.20
C THR A 39 -6.83 1.64 -25.38
N GLY A 40 -5.51 1.41 -25.42
CA GLY A 40 -4.63 1.91 -26.47
C GLY A 40 -4.46 3.43 -26.51
N GLU A 41 -4.89 4.16 -25.47
CA GLU A 41 -4.80 5.61 -25.36
C GLU A 41 -3.37 6.08 -25.09
N SER A 42 -3.10 7.37 -25.36
CA SER A 42 -1.84 8.04 -25.03
C SER A 42 -1.63 8.25 -23.53
N ALA A 43 -2.66 8.07 -22.72
CA ALA A 43 -2.61 8.17 -21.27
C ALA A 43 -1.56 7.23 -20.68
N HIS A 44 -0.74 7.74 -19.77
CA HIS A 44 0.47 7.06 -19.29
C HIS A 44 0.26 5.64 -18.75
N TRP A 45 -0.88 5.34 -18.10
CA TRP A 45 -1.14 3.98 -17.62
C TRP A 45 -1.63 3.03 -18.71
N ALA A 46 -2.26 3.52 -19.78
CA ALA A 46 -2.56 2.70 -20.94
C ALA A 46 -1.28 2.28 -21.66
N VAL A 47 -0.37 3.24 -21.90
CA VAL A 47 0.97 2.99 -22.46
C VAL A 47 1.76 2.00 -21.61
N GLN A 48 1.81 2.21 -20.28
CA GLN A 48 2.48 1.31 -19.35
C GLN A 48 1.90 -0.11 -19.39
N SER A 49 0.56 -0.25 -19.40
CA SER A 49 -0.10 -1.54 -19.43
C SER A 49 0.21 -2.29 -20.71
N ASN A 50 0.22 -1.60 -21.86
CA ASN A 50 0.65 -2.18 -23.14
C ASN A 50 2.11 -2.68 -23.05
N MET A 51 3.03 -1.90 -22.47
CA MET A 51 4.43 -2.28 -22.30
C MET A 51 4.62 -3.46 -21.32
N ASN A 52 3.80 -3.58 -20.29
CA ASN A 52 3.78 -4.72 -19.39
C ASN A 52 3.48 -6.02 -20.18
N VAL A 53 2.51 -5.94 -21.10
CA VAL A 53 2.11 -7.10 -21.92
C VAL A 53 3.15 -7.41 -23.00
N VAL A 54 3.81 -6.39 -23.57
CA VAL A 54 5.00 -6.63 -24.45
C VAL A 54 6.01 -7.50 -23.71
N ALA A 55 6.37 -7.15 -22.48
CA ALA A 55 7.35 -7.92 -21.71
C ALA A 55 6.89 -9.35 -21.42
N ALA A 56 5.64 -9.52 -21.00
CA ALA A 56 5.08 -10.82 -20.67
C ALA A 56 5.03 -11.77 -21.89
N LEU A 57 4.55 -11.26 -23.04
CA LEU A 57 4.53 -12.01 -24.31
C LEU A 57 5.93 -12.33 -24.82
N ALA A 58 6.85 -11.36 -24.73
CA ALA A 58 8.23 -11.52 -25.17
C ALA A 58 8.95 -12.65 -24.42
N VAL A 59 8.89 -12.61 -23.09
CA VAL A 59 9.53 -13.66 -22.27
C VAL A 59 8.88 -15.01 -22.51
N ALA A 60 7.55 -15.11 -22.50
CA ALA A 60 6.86 -16.38 -22.73
C ALA A 60 7.14 -16.92 -24.13
N GLY A 61 7.05 -16.08 -25.17
CA GLY A 61 7.26 -16.49 -26.56
C GLY A 61 8.68 -16.98 -26.86
N VAL A 62 9.68 -16.27 -26.31
CA VAL A 62 11.09 -16.64 -26.49
C VAL A 62 11.45 -17.89 -25.70
N GLU A 63 11.00 -18.03 -24.46
CA GLU A 63 11.29 -19.21 -23.63
C GLU A 63 10.65 -20.48 -24.16
N GLU A 64 9.50 -20.37 -24.80
CA GLU A 64 8.77 -21.51 -25.36
C GLU A 64 9.00 -21.74 -26.85
N ALA A 65 9.86 -20.92 -27.49
CA ALA A 65 10.07 -20.90 -28.91
C ALA A 65 8.75 -20.80 -29.71
N ASP A 66 7.82 -19.96 -29.25
CA ASP A 66 6.51 -19.70 -29.88
C ASP A 66 6.58 -18.43 -30.76
N PRO A 67 6.72 -18.60 -32.13
CA PRO A 67 6.83 -17.45 -33.02
C PRO A 67 5.57 -16.55 -33.02
N ALA A 68 4.40 -17.12 -32.75
CA ALA A 68 3.16 -16.33 -32.73
C ALA A 68 3.08 -15.41 -31.53
N MET A 69 3.57 -15.84 -30.37
CA MET A 69 3.70 -14.98 -29.20
C MET A 69 4.76 -13.89 -29.42
N VAL A 70 5.90 -14.23 -30.04
CA VAL A 70 6.97 -13.26 -30.36
C VAL A 70 6.43 -12.20 -31.31
N GLU A 71 5.75 -12.58 -32.40
CA GLU A 71 5.18 -11.60 -33.34
C GLU A 71 4.11 -10.73 -32.69
N ARG A 72 3.31 -11.29 -31.79
CA ARG A 72 2.34 -10.51 -31.03
C ARG A 72 3.01 -9.50 -30.09
N ALA A 73 4.11 -9.88 -29.44
CA ALA A 73 4.90 -8.95 -28.62
C ALA A 73 5.48 -7.81 -29.48
N LEU A 74 6.02 -8.13 -30.67
CA LEU A 74 6.52 -7.14 -31.63
C LEU A 74 5.41 -6.21 -32.13
N SER A 75 4.20 -6.71 -32.37
CA SER A 75 3.05 -5.94 -32.80
C SER A 75 2.66 -4.86 -31.74
N LEU A 76 2.62 -5.25 -30.45
CA LEU A 76 2.36 -4.32 -29.34
C LEU A 76 3.52 -3.33 -29.15
N PHE A 77 4.77 -3.80 -29.28
CA PHE A 77 5.96 -2.95 -29.19
C PHE A 77 5.97 -1.89 -30.29
N ARG A 78 5.72 -2.30 -31.55
CA ARG A 78 5.66 -1.41 -32.72
C ARG A 78 4.54 -0.38 -32.55
N TYR A 79 3.38 -0.75 -32.01
CA TYR A 79 2.32 0.18 -31.68
C TYR A 79 2.81 1.26 -30.69
N ALA A 80 3.43 0.84 -29.58
CA ALA A 80 3.97 1.79 -28.60
C ALA A 80 5.00 2.75 -29.22
N MET A 81 5.91 2.26 -30.06
CA MET A 81 6.94 3.09 -30.71
C MET A 81 6.34 4.06 -31.74
N ARG A 82 5.34 3.60 -32.52
CA ARG A 82 4.72 4.42 -33.57
C ARG A 82 3.75 5.48 -33.02
N THR A 83 3.18 5.26 -31.84
CA THR A 83 2.31 6.24 -31.15
C THR A 83 3.05 7.18 -30.19
N HIS A 84 4.37 7.00 -30.01
CA HIS A 84 5.22 7.95 -29.30
C HIS A 84 5.41 9.24 -30.12
N VAL A 85 5.73 10.37 -29.47
CA VAL A 85 5.95 11.68 -30.13
C VAL A 85 7.04 11.67 -31.22
N THR A 86 7.88 10.63 -31.29
CA THR A 86 8.84 10.41 -32.39
C THR A 86 8.30 9.50 -33.49
N GLY A 87 7.10 8.98 -33.30
CA GLY A 87 6.46 8.07 -34.25
C GLY A 87 5.60 8.78 -35.27
N ASP A 88 4.87 7.98 -36.05
CA ASP A 88 4.08 8.40 -37.21
C ASP A 88 2.58 8.14 -37.07
N LEU A 89 2.15 7.62 -35.92
CA LEU A 89 0.73 7.32 -35.62
C LEU A 89 0.27 8.08 -34.38
N ALA A 90 -1.04 8.30 -34.30
CA ALA A 90 -1.72 8.70 -33.07
C ALA A 90 -2.24 7.46 -32.33
N ALA A 91 -2.33 7.54 -31.01
CA ALA A 91 -3.02 6.55 -30.20
C ALA A 91 -4.56 6.62 -30.41
N THR A 92 -5.30 5.73 -29.75
CA THR A 92 -6.77 5.61 -29.95
C THR A 92 -7.55 6.87 -29.57
N ASP A 93 -7.00 7.71 -28.73
CA ASP A 93 -7.53 9.02 -28.31
C ASP A 93 -7.14 10.18 -29.25
N GLY A 94 -6.41 9.90 -30.34
CA GLY A 94 -5.96 10.87 -31.32
C GLY A 94 -4.72 11.65 -30.92
N ALA A 95 -4.09 11.36 -29.79
CA ALA A 95 -2.87 11.99 -29.30
C ALA A 95 -1.64 11.08 -29.42
N GLN A 96 -0.44 11.64 -29.25
CA GLN A 96 0.79 10.88 -29.10
C GLN A 96 1.26 10.96 -27.63
N TRP A 97 1.94 9.92 -27.16
CA TRP A 97 2.52 9.88 -25.80
C TRP A 97 4.01 10.19 -25.82
N GLY A 98 4.55 10.57 -24.67
CA GLY A 98 5.98 10.84 -24.46
C GLY A 98 6.22 12.20 -23.81
N ARG A 99 7.48 12.47 -23.46
CA ARG A 99 7.94 13.72 -22.83
C ARG A 99 7.11 14.16 -21.62
N HIS A 100 6.80 13.21 -20.78
CA HIS A 100 6.04 13.43 -19.55
C HIS A 100 6.79 12.80 -18.36
N TRP A 101 6.56 13.29 -17.15
CA TRP A 101 7.25 12.82 -15.93
C TRP A 101 7.21 11.30 -15.68
N ILE A 102 6.26 10.59 -16.28
CA ILE A 102 6.04 9.16 -16.12
C ILE A 102 6.16 8.36 -17.44
N SER A 103 6.46 9.00 -18.57
CA SER A 103 6.47 8.33 -19.88
C SER A 103 7.46 7.16 -19.93
N VAL A 104 8.59 7.26 -19.25
CA VAL A 104 9.60 6.19 -19.25
C VAL A 104 9.31 5.03 -18.30
N LEU A 105 8.31 5.13 -17.42
CA LEU A 105 7.99 4.06 -16.46
C LEU A 105 7.68 2.72 -17.16
N GLY A 106 6.85 2.76 -18.21
CA GLY A 106 6.53 1.56 -18.99
C GLY A 106 7.78 0.97 -19.67
N ALA A 107 8.64 1.83 -20.21
CA ALA A 107 9.90 1.41 -20.83
C ALA A 107 10.82 0.69 -19.83
N GLU A 108 10.94 1.23 -18.62
CA GLU A 108 11.73 0.60 -17.56
C GLU A 108 11.18 -0.77 -17.18
N ARG A 109 9.88 -0.90 -17.08
CA ARG A 109 9.20 -2.17 -16.76
C ARG A 109 9.32 -3.20 -17.86
N MET A 110 9.28 -2.83 -19.14
CA MET A 110 9.37 -3.79 -20.25
C MET A 110 10.81 -4.20 -20.60
N THR A 111 11.85 -3.61 -20.01
CA THR A 111 13.25 -3.76 -20.43
C THR A 111 13.70 -5.23 -20.57
N HIS A 112 13.34 -6.09 -19.60
CA HIS A 112 13.68 -7.53 -19.64
C HIS A 112 13.02 -8.25 -20.83
N GLY A 113 11.82 -7.83 -21.23
CA GLY A 113 11.14 -8.31 -22.42
C GLY A 113 11.77 -7.78 -23.71
N VAL A 114 12.18 -6.51 -23.74
CA VAL A 114 12.92 -5.94 -24.88
C VAL A 114 14.24 -6.66 -25.08
N ASN A 115 14.99 -6.96 -24.01
CA ASN A 115 16.20 -7.75 -24.08
C ASN A 115 15.95 -9.15 -24.69
N ALA A 116 14.80 -9.75 -24.42
CA ALA A 116 14.41 -11.02 -25.04
C ALA A 116 14.03 -10.87 -26.52
N LEU A 117 13.41 -9.74 -26.92
CA LEU A 117 12.98 -9.46 -28.30
C LEU A 117 14.09 -8.94 -29.20
N GLU A 118 15.20 -8.43 -28.67
CA GLU A 118 16.26 -7.79 -29.45
C GLU A 118 16.75 -8.62 -30.67
N PRO A 119 16.90 -9.96 -30.59
CA PRO A 119 17.27 -10.78 -31.71
C PRO A 119 16.27 -10.79 -32.90
N TYR A 120 15.01 -10.45 -32.62
CA TYR A 120 13.89 -10.45 -33.58
C TYR A 120 13.61 -9.04 -34.15
N PHE A 121 14.29 -8.00 -33.70
CA PHE A 121 14.12 -6.64 -34.18
C PHE A 121 14.60 -6.49 -35.60
N THR A 122 13.77 -5.85 -36.43
CA THR A 122 14.18 -5.34 -37.74
C THR A 122 15.08 -4.10 -37.58
N ALA A 123 15.67 -3.63 -38.69
CA ALA A 123 16.40 -2.34 -38.64
C ALA A 123 15.49 -1.16 -38.28
N GLU A 124 14.22 -1.17 -38.74
CA GLU A 124 13.24 -0.16 -38.41
C GLU A 124 12.86 -0.20 -36.92
N ASP A 125 12.64 -1.37 -36.33
CA ASP A 125 12.35 -1.53 -34.91
C ASP A 125 13.48 -0.93 -34.05
N ARG A 126 14.75 -1.17 -34.41
CA ARG A 126 15.91 -0.61 -33.72
C ARG A 126 15.99 0.90 -33.85
N GLU A 127 15.73 1.45 -35.03
CA GLU A 127 15.78 2.90 -35.24
C GLU A 127 14.66 3.62 -34.49
N ARG A 128 13.42 3.10 -34.51
CA ARG A 128 12.29 3.65 -33.77
C ARG A 128 12.53 3.58 -32.24
N TYR A 129 13.06 2.46 -31.75
CA TYR A 129 13.42 2.32 -30.35
C TYR A 129 14.53 3.29 -29.93
N ARG A 130 15.53 3.49 -30.79
CA ARG A 130 16.57 4.47 -30.58
C ARG A 130 16.00 5.90 -30.54
N ALA A 131 15.17 6.28 -31.49
CA ALA A 131 14.54 7.60 -31.56
C ALA A 131 13.72 7.89 -30.28
N PHE A 132 12.93 6.91 -29.81
CA PHE A 132 12.24 6.97 -28.53
C PHE A 132 13.21 7.18 -27.37
N ARG A 133 14.26 6.38 -27.27
CA ARG A 133 15.25 6.45 -26.18
C ARG A 133 15.93 7.82 -26.12
N PHE A 134 16.32 8.36 -27.25
CA PHE A 134 16.96 9.68 -27.33
C PHE A 134 15.99 10.80 -26.96
N SER A 135 14.76 10.77 -27.47
CA SER A 135 13.75 11.77 -27.17
C SER A 135 13.44 11.88 -25.68
N GLU A 136 13.24 10.74 -25.02
CA GLU A 136 12.93 10.71 -23.60
C GLU A 136 14.16 11.02 -22.73
N ALA A 137 15.36 10.56 -23.12
CA ALA A 137 16.58 10.91 -22.41
C ALA A 137 16.88 12.42 -22.49
N ASP A 138 16.64 13.03 -23.63
CA ASP A 138 16.80 14.45 -23.86
C ASP A 138 15.80 15.29 -23.04
N PHE A 139 14.52 14.88 -23.00
CA PHE A 139 13.52 15.48 -22.15
C PHE A 139 13.91 15.41 -20.67
N LEU A 140 14.30 14.23 -20.18
CA LEU A 140 14.73 14.05 -18.79
C LEU A 140 15.99 14.86 -18.47
N LEU A 141 16.92 14.98 -19.43
CA LEU A 141 18.16 15.74 -19.24
C LEU A 141 17.91 17.24 -19.15
N ARG A 142 17.11 17.80 -20.07
CA ARG A 142 17.00 19.24 -20.28
C ARG A 142 15.78 19.88 -19.63
N GLU A 143 14.66 19.15 -19.55
CA GLU A 143 13.37 19.73 -19.19
C GLU A 143 12.85 19.23 -17.84
N TYR A 144 13.18 18.00 -17.42
CA TYR A 144 12.62 17.43 -16.20
C TYR A 144 13.60 17.55 -15.01
N PRO A 145 13.21 18.24 -13.92
CA PRO A 145 14.08 18.39 -12.75
C PRO A 145 14.08 17.14 -11.85
N VAL A 146 15.18 16.93 -11.14
CA VAL A 146 15.20 16.01 -9.99
C VAL A 146 14.33 16.60 -8.88
N LYS A 147 13.38 15.84 -8.37
CA LYS A 147 12.42 16.29 -7.36
C LYS A 147 12.61 15.54 -6.04
N ALA A 148 12.78 16.28 -4.96
CA ALA A 148 12.77 15.74 -3.62
C ALA A 148 12.36 16.85 -2.66
N ASN A 149 11.25 16.68 -1.98
CA ASN A 149 10.80 17.58 -0.91
C ASN A 149 9.55 17.04 -0.21
N MET A 150 9.75 16.15 0.75
CA MET A 150 8.65 15.50 1.44
C MET A 150 7.84 16.44 2.34
N LEU A 151 8.50 17.40 3.01
CA LEU A 151 7.87 18.18 4.07
C LEU A 151 7.22 19.49 3.61
N ASN A 152 7.59 20.01 2.44
CA ASN A 152 7.21 21.37 2.04
C ASN A 152 6.14 21.45 0.96
N SER A 153 5.69 20.32 0.45
CA SER A 153 4.67 20.33 -0.58
C SER A 153 3.76 19.12 -0.53
N SER A 154 2.51 19.38 -0.66
CA SER A 154 1.49 18.36 -0.90
C SER A 154 1.79 17.62 -2.22
N GLY A 155 2.61 16.57 -2.15
CA GLY A 155 2.80 15.64 -3.26
C GLY A 155 3.91 15.96 -4.27
N GLU A 156 4.92 16.76 -3.92
CA GLU A 156 6.09 16.97 -4.80
C GLU A 156 7.24 16.00 -4.59
N ASN A 157 7.24 15.22 -3.53
CA ASN A 157 8.19 14.12 -3.42
C ASN A 157 7.92 13.08 -4.51
N ARG A 158 9.00 12.62 -5.14
CA ARG A 158 8.94 11.72 -6.29
C ARG A 158 10.01 10.63 -6.18
N PRO A 159 10.10 9.88 -5.08
CA PRO A 159 11.15 8.88 -4.89
C PRO A 159 11.14 7.84 -6.01
N GLU A 160 9.97 7.28 -6.30
CA GLU A 160 9.79 6.27 -7.32
C GLU A 160 10.11 6.78 -8.73
N SER A 161 9.73 8.03 -9.05
CA SER A 161 10.02 8.59 -10.37
C SER A 161 11.47 8.98 -10.54
N ASN A 162 12.14 9.45 -9.51
CA ASN A 162 13.58 9.64 -9.55
C ASN A 162 14.31 8.33 -9.88
N ILE A 163 13.88 7.21 -9.31
CA ILE A 163 14.51 5.91 -9.56
C ILE A 163 14.31 5.47 -11.01
N TRP A 164 13.07 5.47 -11.54
CA TRP A 164 12.88 5.03 -12.92
C TRP A 164 13.46 6.00 -13.96
N ASN A 165 13.41 7.32 -13.70
CA ASN A 165 14.03 8.32 -14.60
C ASN A 165 15.56 8.18 -14.60
N GLY A 166 16.15 7.99 -13.42
CA GLY A 166 17.58 7.70 -13.27
C GLY A 166 17.99 6.41 -13.96
N GLY A 167 17.21 5.34 -13.78
CA GLY A 167 17.41 4.06 -14.44
C GLY A 167 17.36 4.16 -15.95
N PHE A 168 16.39 4.88 -16.49
CA PHE A 168 16.25 5.11 -17.92
C PHE A 168 17.46 5.82 -18.52
N LEU A 169 17.93 6.92 -17.89
CA LEU A 169 19.11 7.66 -18.34
C LEU A 169 20.40 6.82 -18.29
N TRP A 170 20.58 6.03 -17.22
CA TRP A 170 21.70 5.10 -17.14
C TRP A 170 21.68 4.06 -18.26
N ARG A 171 20.50 3.48 -18.56
CA ARG A 171 20.36 2.52 -19.67
C ARG A 171 20.56 3.18 -21.03
N ALA A 172 20.08 4.41 -21.23
CA ALA A 172 20.34 5.14 -22.47
C ALA A 172 21.85 5.34 -22.70
N ALA A 173 22.57 5.74 -21.65
CA ALA A 173 24.02 5.90 -21.72
C ALA A 173 24.78 4.57 -21.90
N LEU A 174 24.24 3.45 -21.39
CA LEU A 174 24.81 2.14 -21.55
C LEU A 174 24.60 1.59 -22.96
N ASP A 175 23.39 1.74 -23.51
CA ASP A 175 23.01 1.24 -24.82
C ASP A 175 23.65 2.07 -25.96
N TYR A 176 23.93 3.36 -25.69
CA TYR A 176 24.48 4.31 -26.66
C TYR A 176 25.68 5.09 -26.08
N PRO A 177 26.80 4.40 -25.76
CA PRO A 177 27.94 5.01 -25.08
C PRO A 177 28.63 6.12 -25.89
N ASP A 178 28.51 6.07 -27.21
CA ASP A 178 29.08 7.03 -28.14
C ASP A 178 28.14 8.22 -28.45
N ALA A 179 26.94 8.25 -27.82
CA ALA A 179 26.04 9.40 -27.98
C ALA A 179 26.66 10.67 -27.39
N PRO A 180 26.48 11.84 -28.03
CA PRO A 180 27.07 13.09 -27.56
C PRO A 180 26.76 13.42 -26.09
N ASP A 181 25.56 13.07 -25.63
CA ASP A 181 25.07 13.35 -24.29
C ASP A 181 25.20 12.17 -23.32
N ALA A 182 25.84 11.06 -23.71
CA ALA A 182 25.93 9.86 -22.86
C ALA A 182 26.52 10.12 -21.46
N ALA A 183 27.54 10.97 -21.37
CA ALA A 183 28.14 11.38 -20.10
C ALA A 183 27.16 12.21 -19.23
N LEU A 184 26.41 13.13 -19.86
CA LEU A 184 25.40 13.94 -19.18
C LEU A 184 24.21 13.10 -18.71
N TRP A 185 23.80 12.10 -19.49
CA TRP A 185 22.77 11.14 -19.09
C TRP A 185 23.19 10.36 -17.84
N ARG A 186 24.46 9.91 -17.76
CA ARG A 186 24.99 9.24 -16.57
C ARG A 186 24.96 10.16 -15.37
N GLU A 187 25.46 11.38 -15.51
CA GLU A 187 25.52 12.36 -14.42
C GLU A 187 24.12 12.69 -13.89
N LYS A 188 23.18 13.01 -14.78
CA LYS A 188 21.78 13.28 -14.41
C LYS A 188 21.11 12.04 -13.82
N GLY A 189 21.38 10.86 -14.40
CA GLY A 189 20.89 9.57 -13.92
C GLY A 189 21.40 9.25 -12.51
N THR A 190 22.67 9.46 -12.22
CA THR A 190 23.27 9.36 -10.89
C THR A 190 22.54 10.28 -9.92
N ARG A 191 22.35 11.57 -10.30
CA ARG A 191 21.64 12.53 -9.46
C ARG A 191 20.21 12.12 -9.16
N PHE A 192 19.47 11.59 -10.14
CA PHE A 192 18.13 11.04 -9.93
C PHE A 192 18.16 9.86 -8.95
N LEU A 193 19.05 8.87 -9.12
CA LEU A 193 19.13 7.70 -8.26
C LEU A 193 19.47 8.06 -6.82
N LEU A 194 20.44 8.95 -6.59
CA LEU A 194 20.85 9.40 -5.26
C LEU A 194 19.76 10.23 -4.54
N ASN A 195 18.81 10.78 -5.27
CA ASN A 195 17.64 11.47 -4.72
C ASN A 195 16.36 10.61 -4.78
N GLY A 196 16.47 9.32 -5.01
CA GLY A 196 15.37 8.36 -4.88
C GLY A 196 15.05 8.06 -3.42
N ILE A 197 15.94 7.31 -2.75
CA ILE A 197 15.81 6.98 -1.32
C ILE A 197 16.67 7.98 -0.52
N SER A 198 16.34 9.26 -0.59
CA SER A 198 17.09 10.32 0.09
C SER A 198 16.42 10.74 1.39
N HIS A 199 17.21 11.08 2.40
CA HIS A 199 16.72 11.66 3.66
C HIS A 199 17.52 12.91 4.06
N ALA A 200 17.06 13.64 5.08
CA ALA A 200 17.61 14.97 5.44
C ALA A 200 19.11 14.95 5.80
N LEU A 201 19.61 13.84 6.36
CA LEU A 201 21.03 13.73 6.75
C LEU A 201 21.99 13.67 5.55
N ASP A 202 21.50 13.34 4.35
CA ASP A 202 22.31 13.27 3.13
C ASP A 202 22.85 14.66 2.73
N ALA A 203 22.17 15.73 3.14
CA ALA A 203 22.61 17.10 2.92
C ALA A 203 23.99 17.44 3.51
N ALA A 204 24.45 16.66 4.50
CA ALA A 204 25.74 16.83 5.13
C ALA A 204 26.70 15.64 4.89
N SER A 205 26.32 14.67 4.08
CA SER A 205 27.08 13.43 3.89
C SER A 205 28.31 13.62 3.02
N GLU A 206 29.45 13.17 3.50
CA GLU A 206 30.74 13.12 2.79
C GLU A 206 30.94 11.81 2.00
N GLN A 207 29.99 10.86 2.06
CA GLN A 207 30.05 9.64 1.25
C GLN A 207 30.14 10.01 -0.24
N ARG A 208 31.06 9.36 -0.98
CA ARG A 208 31.32 9.71 -2.36
C ARG A 208 30.64 8.78 -3.35
N PHE A 209 30.09 9.37 -4.40
CA PHE A 209 29.54 8.72 -5.58
C PHE A 209 30.08 9.39 -6.84
N ASP A 210 30.59 8.63 -7.78
CA ASP A 210 31.23 9.14 -8.99
C ASP A 210 32.25 10.28 -8.67
N GLY A 211 33.00 10.11 -7.58
CA GLY A 211 34.08 11.04 -7.17
C GLY A 211 33.60 12.32 -6.44
N ARG A 212 32.31 12.56 -6.29
CA ARG A 212 31.74 13.73 -5.58
C ARG A 212 31.05 13.31 -4.28
N PRO A 213 31.08 14.12 -3.21
CA PRO A 213 30.35 13.82 -1.99
C PRO A 213 28.83 13.90 -2.19
N LEU A 214 28.06 13.07 -1.44
CA LEU A 214 26.61 12.97 -1.58
C LEU A 214 25.90 14.32 -1.40
N ARG A 215 26.39 15.20 -0.49
CA ARG A 215 25.83 16.54 -0.28
C ARG A 215 25.79 17.41 -1.55
N GLU A 216 26.68 17.18 -2.54
CA GLU A 216 26.69 17.93 -3.81
C GLU A 216 25.64 17.40 -4.82
N TRP A 217 25.22 16.15 -4.65
CA TRP A 217 24.17 15.50 -5.42
C TRP A 217 22.78 15.77 -4.87
N HIS A 218 22.68 15.94 -3.54
CA HIS A 218 21.43 16.07 -2.80
C HIS A 218 20.65 17.33 -3.20
N VAL A 219 19.34 17.17 -3.44
CA VAL A 219 18.42 18.28 -3.77
C VAL A 219 17.30 18.43 -2.76
N GLY A 220 17.14 17.46 -1.85
CA GLY A 220 16.10 17.41 -0.84
C GLY A 220 15.88 15.95 -0.42
N PHE A 221 14.87 15.68 0.38
CA PHE A 221 14.62 14.34 0.90
C PHE A 221 13.21 13.84 0.59
N ASN A 222 13.11 12.53 0.37
CA ASN A 222 11.88 11.84 0.04
C ASN A 222 11.41 10.91 1.17
N PHE A 223 12.31 10.52 2.07
CA PHE A 223 12.03 9.61 3.19
C PHE A 223 12.34 10.26 4.53
N THR A 224 11.68 9.81 5.59
CA THR A 224 12.06 10.13 6.96
C THR A 224 13.41 9.46 7.30
N PRO A 225 14.10 9.89 8.37
CA PRO A 225 15.31 9.20 8.81
C PRO A 225 15.12 7.71 9.17
N ASN A 226 13.87 7.28 9.43
CA ASN A 226 13.50 5.88 9.68
C ASN A 226 13.07 5.13 8.41
N TYR A 227 13.31 5.71 7.23
CA TYR A 227 12.95 5.17 5.93
C TYR A 227 11.44 4.88 5.77
N SER A 228 10.57 5.58 6.50
CA SER A 228 9.16 5.63 6.18
C SER A 228 8.90 6.68 5.10
N LEU A 229 7.87 6.46 4.32
CA LEU A 229 7.52 7.32 3.18
C LEU A 229 6.16 7.98 3.42
N ASP A 230 6.14 9.32 3.46
CA ASP A 230 4.91 10.08 3.23
C ASP A 230 4.72 10.27 1.74
N HIS A 231 3.67 9.68 1.19
CA HIS A 231 3.33 9.84 -0.22
C HIS A 231 1.81 9.84 -0.39
N HIS A 232 1.30 10.77 -1.17
CA HIS A 232 -0.13 11.10 -1.23
C HIS A 232 -0.73 11.60 0.10
N GLY A 233 0.10 12.15 0.99
CA GLY A 233 -0.32 12.74 2.26
C GLY A 233 -0.52 11.75 3.41
N TYR A 234 -0.03 10.52 3.28
CA TYR A 234 -0.08 9.50 4.33
C TYR A 234 1.13 8.57 4.30
N MET A 235 1.34 7.81 5.39
CA MET A 235 2.37 6.78 5.45
C MET A 235 2.09 5.68 4.44
N ASN A 236 2.95 5.55 3.43
CA ASN A 236 2.69 4.72 2.25
C ASN A 236 3.68 3.58 2.08
N VAL A 237 3.36 2.42 2.62
CA VAL A 237 4.15 1.19 2.48
C VAL A 237 4.22 0.71 1.02
N GLY A 238 3.13 0.85 0.27
CA GLY A 238 3.06 0.41 -1.12
C GLY A 238 4.08 1.12 -2.02
N TYR A 239 4.24 2.44 -1.88
CA TYR A 239 5.22 3.19 -2.67
C TYR A 239 6.67 2.97 -2.22
N SER A 240 6.92 2.62 -0.97
CA SER A 240 8.24 2.14 -0.54
C SER A 240 8.64 0.86 -1.30
N ILE A 241 7.69 -0.05 -1.51
CA ILE A 241 7.88 -1.25 -2.36
C ILE A 241 8.11 -0.86 -3.83
N ILE A 242 7.40 0.14 -4.37
CA ILE A 242 7.65 0.61 -5.75
C ILE A 242 9.07 1.11 -5.92
N CYS A 243 9.63 1.82 -4.95
CA CYS A 243 11.04 2.26 -4.98
C CYS A 243 11.99 1.08 -5.11
N LEU A 244 11.87 0.07 -4.25
CA LEU A 244 12.69 -1.15 -4.30
C LEU A 244 12.48 -1.93 -5.61
N SER A 245 11.25 -2.02 -6.12
CA SER A 245 10.95 -2.71 -7.37
C SER A 245 11.58 -2.05 -8.59
N ASN A 246 11.61 -0.72 -8.63
CA ASN A 246 12.26 0.03 -9.72
C ASN A 246 13.79 -0.14 -9.69
N LEU A 247 14.39 -0.15 -8.49
CA LEU A 247 15.81 -0.49 -8.33
C LEU A 247 16.11 -1.93 -8.77
N ALA A 248 15.20 -2.88 -8.48
CA ALA A 248 15.33 -4.26 -8.95
C ALA A 248 15.41 -4.34 -10.48
N MET A 249 14.53 -3.62 -11.19
CA MET A 249 14.50 -3.62 -12.64
C MET A 249 15.82 -3.10 -13.24
N LEU A 250 16.38 -2.05 -12.65
CA LEU A 250 17.69 -1.53 -13.04
C LEU A 250 18.81 -2.55 -12.71
N TYR A 251 18.83 -3.05 -11.48
CA TYR A 251 19.81 -4.04 -11.02
C TYR A 251 19.88 -5.27 -11.93
N PHE A 252 18.74 -5.90 -12.18
CA PHE A 252 18.69 -7.13 -12.99
C PHE A 252 19.00 -6.89 -14.48
N ASN A 253 18.70 -5.69 -15.00
CA ASN A 253 19.12 -5.34 -16.35
C ASN A 253 20.67 -5.28 -16.49
N PHE A 254 21.36 -4.66 -15.53
CA PHE A 254 22.82 -4.64 -15.50
C PHE A 254 23.40 -6.04 -15.30
N ARG A 255 22.80 -6.84 -14.41
CA ARG A 255 23.23 -8.24 -14.16
C ARG A 255 23.08 -9.10 -15.40
N GLU A 256 21.96 -9.01 -16.10
CA GLU A 256 21.71 -9.77 -17.34
C GLU A 256 22.73 -9.48 -18.43
N ARG A 257 23.20 -8.23 -18.51
CA ARG A 257 24.20 -7.78 -19.48
C ARG A 257 25.64 -7.92 -19.03
N GLY A 258 25.90 -8.43 -17.81
CA GLY A 258 27.22 -8.52 -17.23
C GLY A 258 27.93 -7.16 -17.03
N GLN A 259 27.13 -6.11 -16.88
CA GLN A 259 27.63 -4.74 -16.72
C GLN A 259 27.89 -4.37 -15.24
N ARG A 260 28.82 -3.44 -15.02
CA ARG A 260 29.06 -2.90 -13.66
C ARG A 260 27.87 -2.06 -13.24
N LEU A 261 27.38 -2.30 -12.01
CA LEU A 261 26.29 -1.54 -11.41
C LEU A 261 26.67 -0.08 -11.16
N PRO A 262 25.76 0.88 -11.35
CA PRO A 262 25.92 2.24 -10.88
C PRO A 262 26.16 2.27 -9.37
N GLU A 263 27.15 3.01 -8.87
CA GLU A 263 27.39 3.15 -7.42
C GLU A 263 26.17 3.74 -6.71
N ALA A 264 25.48 4.67 -7.34
CA ALA A 264 24.25 5.31 -6.84
C ALA A 264 23.09 4.34 -6.54
N LEU A 265 23.10 3.13 -7.14
CA LEU A 265 22.03 2.14 -6.92
C LEU A 265 22.04 1.61 -5.48
N SER A 266 23.18 1.62 -4.82
CA SER A 266 23.33 1.03 -3.47
C SER A 266 22.90 1.96 -2.33
N LEU A 267 22.69 3.28 -2.60
CA LEU A 267 22.39 4.23 -1.53
C LEU A 267 21.07 3.87 -0.81
N HIS A 268 21.16 3.63 0.50
CA HIS A 268 20.04 3.36 1.42
C HIS A 268 19.12 2.18 1.07
N VAL A 269 19.51 1.32 0.13
CA VAL A 269 18.68 0.18 -0.30
C VAL A 269 18.50 -0.83 0.83
N ASP A 270 19.59 -1.14 1.58
CA ASP A 270 19.55 -2.05 2.72
C ASP A 270 18.70 -1.49 3.87
N ASP A 271 18.86 -0.21 4.17
CA ASP A 271 18.08 0.47 5.23
C ASP A 271 16.60 0.52 4.91
N LEU A 272 16.25 0.88 3.66
CA LEU A 272 14.85 0.83 3.22
C LEU A 272 14.29 -0.59 3.26
N TRP A 273 15.07 -1.60 2.82
CA TRP A 273 14.65 -2.98 2.88
C TRP A 273 14.40 -3.46 4.31
N ARG A 274 15.29 -3.15 5.25
CA ARG A 274 15.10 -3.49 6.67
C ARG A 274 13.81 -2.92 7.24
N THR A 275 13.47 -1.68 6.87
CA THR A 275 12.20 -1.06 7.27
C THR A 275 11.01 -1.75 6.60
N VAL A 276 11.04 -1.92 5.28
CA VAL A 276 9.93 -2.49 4.51
C VAL A 276 9.70 -3.96 4.85
N LYS A 277 10.73 -4.73 5.18
CA LYS A 277 10.64 -6.13 5.61
C LYS A 277 9.70 -6.32 6.81
N ASN A 278 9.61 -5.33 7.70
CA ASN A 278 8.69 -5.37 8.83
C ASN A 278 7.22 -5.36 8.38
N PHE A 279 6.95 -4.81 7.19
CA PHE A 279 5.62 -4.67 6.61
C PHE A 279 5.25 -5.82 5.67
N PHE A 280 5.67 -7.04 6.01
CA PHE A 280 5.22 -8.26 5.37
C PHE A 280 4.54 -9.19 6.38
N PHE A 281 3.51 -9.89 5.92
CA PHE A 281 3.07 -11.13 6.52
C PHE A 281 3.95 -12.29 6.05
N ASP A 282 3.94 -13.39 6.79
CA ASP A 282 4.72 -14.58 6.43
C ASP A 282 4.28 -15.25 5.12
N ASP A 283 3.07 -14.99 4.65
CA ASP A 283 2.57 -15.45 3.35
C ASP A 283 3.02 -14.57 2.17
N GLY A 284 3.80 -13.53 2.42
CA GLY A 284 4.32 -12.61 1.40
C GLY A 284 3.41 -11.44 1.07
N ARG A 285 2.24 -11.31 1.71
CA ARG A 285 1.37 -10.14 1.55
C ARG A 285 1.95 -8.94 2.30
N LEU A 286 1.76 -7.75 1.73
CA LEU A 286 2.12 -6.49 2.39
C LEU A 286 1.15 -6.17 3.54
N LEU A 287 1.72 -5.75 4.65
CA LEU A 287 1.02 -5.16 5.79
C LEU A 287 1.06 -3.63 5.66
N ARG A 288 0.02 -3.03 5.11
CA ARG A 288 -0.05 -1.59 4.87
C ARG A 288 -0.64 -0.87 6.07
N ILE A 289 0.14 -0.72 7.14
CA ILE A 289 -0.33 -0.16 8.41
C ILE A 289 -0.93 1.26 8.29
N GLY A 290 -0.53 2.04 7.29
CA GLY A 290 -1.09 3.36 6.98
C GLY A 290 -2.33 3.33 6.08
N GLY A 291 -2.81 2.14 5.69
CA GLY A 291 -3.88 2.01 4.68
C GLY A 291 -3.38 2.22 3.24
N ASP A 292 -4.31 2.39 2.32
CA ASP A 292 -4.03 2.75 0.92
C ASP A 292 -5.25 3.45 0.30
N THR A 293 -4.99 4.36 -0.64
CA THR A 293 -6.01 5.09 -1.40
C THR A 293 -6.31 4.46 -2.76
N ARG A 294 -5.74 3.29 -3.03
CA ARG A 294 -5.83 2.57 -4.31
C ARG A 294 -6.71 1.32 -4.20
N ALA A 295 -6.88 0.63 -5.33
CA ALA A 295 -7.58 -0.65 -5.34
C ALA A 295 -6.89 -1.65 -4.41
N ARG A 296 -7.59 -2.05 -3.36
CA ARG A 296 -7.07 -2.88 -2.27
C ARG A 296 -6.72 -4.28 -2.75
N TYR A 297 -5.74 -4.91 -2.13
CA TYR A 297 -5.15 -6.20 -2.44
C TYR A 297 -4.43 -6.31 -3.79
N THR A 298 -4.53 -5.31 -4.66
CA THR A 298 -3.96 -5.37 -6.02
C THR A 298 -2.87 -4.34 -6.24
N TYR A 299 -3.18 -3.05 -6.03
CA TYR A 299 -2.24 -1.97 -6.31
C TYR A 299 -0.98 -2.06 -5.44
N CYS A 300 0.18 -1.92 -6.04
CA CYS A 300 1.51 -2.08 -5.45
C CYS A 300 1.83 -3.49 -4.92
N GLN A 301 0.86 -4.36 -4.68
CA GLN A 301 1.11 -5.69 -4.12
C GLN A 301 1.99 -6.55 -5.05
N CYS A 302 1.75 -6.54 -6.36
CA CYS A 302 2.54 -7.32 -7.32
C CYS A 302 4.02 -6.91 -7.33
N TYR A 303 4.30 -5.63 -7.11
CA TYR A 303 5.66 -5.09 -7.10
C TYR A 303 6.48 -5.51 -5.87
N ALA A 304 5.86 -6.17 -4.89
CA ALA A 304 6.60 -6.90 -3.87
C ALA A 304 7.52 -7.97 -4.47
N LEU A 305 7.12 -8.64 -5.57
CA LEU A 305 7.90 -9.71 -6.17
C LEU A 305 9.28 -9.25 -6.69
N PRO A 306 9.39 -8.23 -7.55
CA PRO A 306 10.72 -7.70 -7.92
C PRO A 306 11.50 -7.11 -6.74
N ALA A 307 10.86 -6.47 -5.76
CA ALA A 307 11.55 -5.99 -4.56
C ALA A 307 12.17 -7.15 -3.75
N LEU A 308 11.43 -8.25 -3.60
CA LEU A 308 11.92 -9.48 -2.95
C LEU A 308 13.07 -10.12 -3.72
N TRP A 309 13.06 -10.07 -5.07
CA TRP A 309 14.19 -10.49 -5.89
C TRP A 309 15.45 -9.66 -5.61
N LEU A 310 15.33 -8.33 -5.54
CA LEU A 310 16.45 -7.44 -5.21
C LEU A 310 17.02 -7.77 -3.83
N ALA A 311 16.17 -7.88 -2.84
CA ALA A 311 16.59 -8.20 -1.47
C ALA A 311 17.25 -9.59 -1.39
N ALA A 312 16.70 -10.58 -2.08
CA ALA A 312 17.24 -11.93 -2.08
C ALA A 312 18.62 -12.03 -2.76
N GLU A 313 18.82 -11.42 -3.91
CA GLU A 313 20.09 -11.52 -4.64
C GLU A 313 21.09 -10.45 -4.23
N PHE A 314 20.70 -9.17 -4.23
CA PHE A 314 21.63 -8.06 -3.97
C PHE A 314 22.01 -7.96 -2.48
N LEU A 315 21.01 -8.08 -1.59
CA LEU A 315 21.23 -8.00 -0.13
C LEU A 315 21.47 -9.36 0.52
N ARG A 316 21.34 -10.47 -0.25
CA ARG A 316 21.52 -11.85 0.23
C ARG A 316 20.55 -12.23 1.38
N ASP A 317 19.35 -11.66 1.38
CA ASP A 317 18.35 -11.87 2.42
C ASP A 317 17.58 -13.18 2.20
N ALA A 318 17.75 -14.14 3.11
CA ALA A 318 17.10 -15.45 3.07
C ALA A 318 15.58 -15.39 3.33
N ASP A 319 15.10 -14.40 4.13
CA ASP A 319 13.68 -14.18 4.33
C ASP A 319 13.02 -13.71 3.04
N ALA A 320 13.69 -12.88 2.25
CA ALA A 320 13.17 -12.42 0.96
C ALA A 320 12.95 -13.59 -0.01
N VAL A 321 13.81 -14.61 -0.01
CA VAL A 321 13.60 -15.84 -0.81
C VAL A 321 12.34 -16.57 -0.36
N ARG A 322 12.14 -16.71 0.94
CA ARG A 322 10.96 -17.37 1.50
C ARG A 322 9.68 -16.58 1.19
N LEU A 323 9.70 -15.27 1.44
CA LEU A 323 8.57 -14.39 1.16
C LEU A 323 8.20 -14.38 -0.33
N ARG A 324 9.19 -14.35 -1.23
CA ARG A 324 8.98 -14.46 -2.68
C ARG A 324 8.22 -15.74 -3.04
N THR A 325 8.66 -16.86 -2.48
CA THR A 325 8.00 -18.14 -2.67
C THR A 325 6.54 -18.11 -2.23
N ARG A 326 6.29 -17.61 -1.03
CA ARG A 326 4.94 -17.51 -0.46
C ARG A 326 4.05 -16.56 -1.24
N TYR A 327 4.59 -15.42 -1.65
CA TYR A 327 3.83 -14.46 -2.45
C TYR A 327 3.42 -15.02 -3.83
N ILE A 328 4.29 -15.77 -4.49
CA ILE A 328 3.94 -16.47 -5.74
C ILE A 328 2.74 -17.40 -5.51
N GLU A 329 2.72 -18.17 -4.43
CA GLU A 329 1.59 -19.04 -4.10
C GLU A 329 0.27 -18.25 -3.91
N LEU A 330 0.32 -17.08 -3.25
CA LEU A 330 -0.84 -16.19 -3.14
C LEU A 330 -1.33 -15.73 -4.52
N LEU A 331 -0.43 -15.32 -5.40
CA LEU A 331 -0.77 -14.85 -6.73
C LEU A 331 -1.39 -15.95 -7.60
N LEU A 332 -0.84 -17.17 -7.53
CA LEU A 332 -1.40 -18.32 -8.22
C LEU A 332 -2.79 -18.68 -7.70
N ARG A 333 -2.97 -18.66 -6.37
CA ARG A 333 -4.27 -18.88 -5.74
C ARG A 333 -5.31 -17.83 -6.13
N GLU A 334 -4.90 -16.54 -6.25
CA GLU A 334 -5.79 -15.49 -6.75
C GLU A 334 -6.29 -15.80 -8.16
N GLN A 335 -5.40 -16.20 -9.07
CA GLN A 335 -5.78 -16.60 -10.42
C GLN A 335 -6.73 -17.81 -10.44
N GLU A 336 -6.52 -18.79 -9.56
CA GLU A 336 -7.35 -20.00 -9.47
C GLU A 336 -8.81 -19.71 -9.08
N CYS A 337 -9.08 -18.55 -8.44
CA CYS A 337 -10.44 -18.09 -8.18
C CYS A 337 -11.18 -17.64 -9.44
N ASN A 338 -10.46 -17.41 -10.57
CA ASN A 338 -11.03 -16.90 -11.81
C ASN A 338 -11.09 -18.00 -12.87
N ARG A 339 -12.28 -18.22 -13.46
CA ARG A 339 -12.51 -19.30 -14.45
C ARG A 339 -12.03 -18.96 -15.85
N ASP A 340 -11.86 -17.67 -16.15
CA ASP A 340 -11.50 -17.16 -17.48
C ASP A 340 -9.98 -17.01 -17.69
N GLY A 341 -9.18 -17.27 -16.66
CA GLY A 341 -7.72 -17.13 -16.69
C GLY A 341 -7.19 -15.75 -16.32
N SER A 342 -8.05 -14.78 -16.04
CA SER A 342 -7.67 -13.49 -15.47
C SER A 342 -7.01 -13.65 -14.09
N PHE A 343 -6.20 -12.68 -13.66
CA PHE A 343 -5.65 -12.67 -12.31
C PHE A 343 -6.66 -12.16 -11.29
N TYR A 344 -7.44 -11.11 -11.64
CA TYR A 344 -8.28 -10.36 -10.71
C TYR A 344 -9.75 -10.25 -11.15
N GLY A 345 -10.19 -11.06 -12.13
CA GLY A 345 -11.52 -10.93 -12.72
C GLY A 345 -12.66 -10.87 -11.70
N GLU A 346 -12.65 -11.76 -10.69
CA GLU A 346 -13.67 -11.75 -9.64
C GLU A 346 -13.50 -10.59 -8.66
N ARG A 347 -12.27 -10.30 -8.25
CA ARG A 347 -11.97 -9.19 -7.33
C ARG A 347 -12.30 -7.83 -7.94
N LEU A 348 -11.95 -7.62 -9.20
CA LEU A 348 -12.05 -6.35 -9.90
C LEU A 348 -13.27 -6.27 -10.85
N ARG A 349 -14.30 -7.12 -10.67
CA ARG A 349 -15.47 -7.15 -11.53
C ARG A 349 -16.09 -5.76 -11.69
N GLY A 350 -16.35 -5.05 -10.61
CA GLY A 350 -16.92 -3.70 -10.65
C GLY A 350 -16.02 -2.67 -11.35
N ILE A 351 -14.69 -2.82 -11.21
CA ILE A 351 -13.73 -1.95 -11.91
C ILE A 351 -13.71 -2.27 -13.40
N ARG A 352 -13.76 -3.55 -13.78
CA ARG A 352 -13.82 -3.97 -15.18
C ARG A 352 -15.00 -3.33 -15.93
N GLU A 353 -16.16 -3.24 -15.27
CA GLU A 353 -17.37 -2.66 -15.86
C GLU A 353 -17.31 -1.13 -15.94
N GLN A 354 -16.65 -0.47 -15.01
CA GLN A 354 -16.65 0.99 -14.85
C GLN A 354 -15.44 1.68 -15.46
N SER A 355 -14.28 1.01 -15.53
CA SER A 355 -13.03 1.58 -16.01
C SER A 355 -12.10 0.54 -16.61
N THR A 356 -12.26 0.27 -17.91
CA THR A 356 -11.35 -0.59 -18.68
C THR A 356 -9.90 -0.15 -18.52
N TYR A 357 -9.66 1.16 -18.54
CA TYR A 357 -8.33 1.77 -18.35
C TYR A 357 -7.65 1.33 -17.04
N TYR A 358 -8.37 1.37 -15.91
CA TYR A 358 -7.80 1.02 -14.62
C TYR A 358 -7.74 -0.52 -14.42
N TYR A 359 -8.76 -1.24 -14.90
CA TYR A 359 -8.78 -2.70 -14.85
C TYR A 359 -7.61 -3.32 -15.61
N THR A 360 -7.37 -2.90 -16.87
CA THR A 360 -6.30 -3.45 -17.69
C THR A 360 -4.91 -3.18 -17.10
N ARG A 361 -4.73 -2.03 -16.43
CA ARG A 361 -3.52 -1.76 -15.69
C ARG A 361 -3.28 -2.79 -14.59
N LEU A 362 -4.26 -3.01 -13.71
CA LEU A 362 -4.12 -3.92 -12.58
C LEU A 362 -3.94 -5.38 -13.03
N GLU A 363 -4.63 -5.79 -14.09
CA GLU A 363 -4.49 -7.13 -14.67
C GLU A 363 -3.13 -7.36 -15.32
N SER A 364 -2.47 -6.36 -15.87
CA SER A 364 -1.14 -6.50 -16.49
C SER A 364 0.01 -6.60 -15.48
N ASP A 365 -0.16 -6.06 -14.27
CA ASP A 365 0.89 -6.02 -13.26
C ASP A 365 1.37 -7.43 -12.82
N PRO A 366 0.49 -8.43 -12.53
CA PRO A 366 0.92 -9.79 -12.23
C PRO A 366 1.67 -10.47 -13.38
N ALA A 367 1.22 -10.25 -14.62
CA ALA A 367 1.88 -10.84 -15.79
C ALA A 367 3.30 -10.30 -15.97
N LEU A 368 3.47 -8.98 -15.77
CA LEU A 368 4.79 -8.36 -15.78
C LEU A 368 5.72 -9.00 -14.76
N VAL A 369 5.31 -9.05 -13.48
CA VAL A 369 6.21 -9.52 -12.41
C VAL A 369 6.48 -11.02 -12.49
N LEU A 370 5.55 -11.84 -13.01
CA LEU A 370 5.79 -13.24 -13.30
C LEU A 370 6.78 -13.41 -14.47
N SER A 371 6.71 -12.58 -15.50
CA SER A 371 7.69 -12.62 -16.60
C SER A 371 9.09 -12.22 -16.13
N GLN A 372 9.20 -11.26 -15.20
CA GLN A 372 10.45 -10.91 -14.53
C GLN A 372 11.00 -12.10 -13.71
N ASP A 373 10.16 -12.73 -12.89
CA ASP A 373 10.53 -13.91 -12.10
C ASP A 373 11.08 -15.03 -13.01
N LEU A 374 10.42 -15.34 -14.11
CA LEU A 374 10.86 -16.34 -15.07
C LEU A 374 12.20 -15.96 -15.71
N ARG A 375 12.37 -14.71 -16.13
CA ARG A 375 13.58 -14.25 -16.82
C ARG A 375 14.78 -14.17 -15.88
N TRP A 376 14.62 -13.60 -14.68
CA TRP A 376 15.74 -13.36 -13.75
C TRP A 376 16.30 -14.64 -13.14
N ARG A 377 15.49 -15.66 -12.94
CA ARG A 377 15.96 -16.99 -12.49
C ARG A 377 17.06 -17.59 -13.35
N ARG A 378 17.15 -17.20 -14.61
CA ARG A 378 18.14 -17.79 -15.55
C ARG A 378 19.57 -17.43 -15.21
N PHE A 379 19.80 -16.35 -14.48
CA PHE A 379 21.14 -15.83 -14.20
C PHE A 379 21.31 -15.37 -12.74
N ALA A 380 20.26 -15.33 -11.95
CA ALA A 380 20.31 -14.95 -10.55
C ALA A 380 20.76 -16.13 -9.67
N ALA A 381 21.50 -15.81 -8.60
CA ALA A 381 21.97 -16.77 -7.60
C ALA A 381 21.41 -16.40 -6.23
N LEU A 382 20.36 -17.09 -5.78
CA LEU A 382 19.70 -16.84 -4.53
C LEU A 382 20.36 -17.62 -3.36
N PRO A 383 20.31 -17.09 -2.13
CA PRO A 383 20.65 -17.88 -0.94
C PRO A 383 19.56 -18.93 -0.67
N GLU A 384 19.84 -19.86 0.24
CA GLU A 384 18.83 -20.77 0.75
C GLU A 384 17.74 -19.97 1.49
N PRO A 385 16.46 -20.35 1.35
CA PRO A 385 15.37 -19.65 2.02
C PRO A 385 15.47 -19.82 3.54
N ALA A 386 15.10 -18.79 4.29
CA ALA A 386 15.00 -18.87 5.75
C ALA A 386 13.99 -19.95 6.17
N ALA A 387 14.36 -20.78 7.13
CA ALA A 387 13.50 -21.84 7.67
C ALA A 387 12.44 -21.28 8.63
N GLU A 388 12.81 -20.27 9.43
CA GLU A 388 11.96 -19.65 10.45
C GLU A 388 11.06 -18.54 9.88
N PRO A 389 9.88 -18.30 10.48
CA PRO A 389 9.07 -17.12 10.18
C PRO A 389 9.83 -15.81 10.38
N LEU A 390 9.27 -14.71 9.86
CA LEU A 390 9.82 -13.36 10.06
C LEU A 390 10.04 -13.09 11.56
N PRO A 391 11.15 -12.42 11.91
CA PRO A 391 11.42 -12.06 13.30
C PRO A 391 10.34 -11.14 13.86
N GLU A 392 10.22 -11.11 15.18
CA GLU A 392 9.40 -10.13 15.87
C GLU A 392 9.86 -8.71 15.55
N CYS A 393 8.91 -7.79 15.46
CA CYS A 393 9.17 -6.43 15.03
C CYS A 393 8.69 -5.41 16.06
N LEU A 394 9.60 -4.51 16.41
CA LEU A 394 9.34 -3.31 17.18
C LEU A 394 9.78 -2.12 16.33
N TRP A 395 8.82 -1.46 15.68
CA TRP A 395 9.12 -0.34 14.79
C TRP A 395 8.24 0.87 15.15
N SER A 396 8.78 2.08 14.95
CA SER A 396 8.04 3.32 15.14
C SER A 396 8.59 4.44 14.27
N ASP A 397 7.71 5.38 13.90
CA ASP A 397 8.06 6.59 13.18
C ASP A 397 7.33 7.80 13.77
N PRO A 398 8.05 8.71 14.43
CA PRO A 398 7.45 9.90 15.04
C PRO A 398 6.80 10.85 14.03
N PHE A 399 7.28 10.92 12.79
CA PHE A 399 6.75 11.83 11.78
C PHE A 399 5.29 11.50 11.41
N HIS A 400 4.98 10.22 11.28
CA HIS A 400 3.61 9.76 10.99
C HIS A 400 2.79 9.47 12.25
N GLY A 401 3.39 9.56 13.44
CA GLY A 401 2.76 9.05 14.66
C GLY A 401 2.46 7.56 14.50
N ALA A 402 3.45 6.79 14.00
CA ALA A 402 3.25 5.41 13.59
C ALA A 402 4.02 4.42 14.47
N TYR A 403 3.36 3.30 14.76
CA TYR A 403 3.89 2.22 15.61
C TYR A 403 3.50 0.86 15.06
N LEU A 404 4.41 -0.10 15.13
CA LEU A 404 4.16 -1.51 14.83
C LEU A 404 4.78 -2.38 15.93
N ARG A 405 3.97 -3.29 16.45
CA ARG A 405 4.37 -4.40 17.31
C ARG A 405 3.87 -5.68 16.67
N LYS A 406 4.77 -6.47 16.15
CA LYS A 406 4.45 -7.74 15.50
C LYS A 406 5.23 -8.87 16.16
N ASN A 407 4.54 -9.89 16.63
CA ASN A 407 5.10 -11.12 17.13
C ASN A 407 4.49 -12.33 16.40
N ARG A 408 4.82 -13.54 16.80
CA ARG A 408 4.31 -14.77 16.16
C ARG A 408 2.79 -14.96 16.26
N ARG A 409 2.11 -14.26 17.16
CA ARG A 409 0.67 -14.40 17.41
C ARG A 409 -0.15 -13.23 16.88
N ALA A 410 0.34 -12.02 17.04
CA ALA A 410 -0.43 -10.81 16.76
C ALA A 410 0.36 -9.73 16.04
N VAL A 411 -0.33 -8.99 15.19
CA VAL A 411 0.05 -7.69 14.66
C VAL A 411 -0.76 -6.63 15.40
N ARG A 412 -0.08 -5.62 15.96
CA ARG A 412 -0.68 -4.48 16.61
C ARG A 412 -0.01 -3.23 16.07
N SER A 413 -0.76 -2.35 15.46
CA SER A 413 -0.21 -1.13 14.88
C SER A 413 -1.16 0.06 15.04
N PHE A 414 -0.58 1.24 14.98
CA PHE A 414 -1.29 2.48 14.90
C PHE A 414 -0.53 3.46 14.00
N VAL A 415 -1.26 4.23 13.20
CA VAL A 415 -0.72 5.32 12.37
C VAL A 415 -1.68 6.50 12.45
N GLN A 416 -1.22 7.65 12.92
CA GLN A 416 -2.05 8.87 12.96
C GLN A 416 -2.24 9.45 11.55
N ARG A 417 -1.15 9.55 10.76
CA ARG A 417 -1.19 10.01 9.36
C ARG A 417 -1.44 8.84 8.41
N GLY A 418 -2.61 8.21 8.53
CA GLY A 418 -3.08 7.17 7.62
C GLY A 418 -3.84 7.74 6.42
N ALA A 419 -4.18 6.88 5.47
CA ALA A 419 -4.80 7.22 4.18
C ALA A 419 -6.16 7.95 4.30
N ALA A 420 -6.92 7.65 5.33
CA ALA A 420 -8.22 8.27 5.64
C ALA A 420 -8.27 8.82 7.08
N GLY A 421 -7.14 9.26 7.60
CA GLY A 421 -6.99 9.66 8.99
C GLY A 421 -6.32 8.57 9.83
N PRO A 422 -6.54 8.56 11.16
CA PRO A 422 -5.94 7.57 12.03
C PRO A 422 -6.43 6.17 11.69
N VAL A 423 -5.53 5.20 11.80
CA VAL A 423 -5.82 3.78 11.59
C VAL A 423 -5.11 2.93 12.63
N ALA A 424 -5.82 2.00 13.25
CA ALA A 424 -5.27 1.05 14.20
C ALA A 424 -5.59 -0.38 13.77
N LEU A 425 -4.68 -1.31 14.02
CA LEU A 425 -4.83 -2.72 13.69
C LEU A 425 -4.48 -3.59 14.88
N CYS A 426 -5.36 -4.55 15.15
CA CYS A 426 -5.08 -5.68 16.04
C CYS A 426 -5.61 -6.94 15.36
N LEU A 427 -4.74 -7.86 14.96
CA LEU A 427 -5.14 -9.06 14.21
C LEU A 427 -4.15 -10.20 14.40
N PRO A 428 -4.58 -11.47 14.17
CA PRO A 428 -3.66 -12.60 14.17
C PRO A 428 -2.57 -12.45 13.12
N ALA A 429 -1.32 -12.74 13.47
CA ALA A 429 -0.16 -12.55 12.61
C ALA A 429 -0.18 -13.44 11.36
N ASP A 430 -0.94 -14.53 11.38
CA ASP A 430 -1.12 -15.50 10.30
C ASP A 430 -2.39 -15.25 9.45
N ARG A 431 -3.09 -14.12 9.65
CA ARG A 431 -4.34 -13.79 8.96
C ARG A 431 -4.21 -12.53 8.10
N SER A 432 -3.42 -12.63 7.03
CA SER A 432 -3.23 -11.54 6.06
C SER A 432 -4.53 -11.18 5.32
N ASP A 433 -5.50 -12.08 5.29
CA ASP A 433 -6.84 -11.88 4.74
C ASP A 433 -7.72 -10.92 5.56
N LEU A 434 -7.26 -10.51 6.75
CA LEU A 434 -7.85 -9.46 7.57
C LEU A 434 -7.14 -8.11 7.40
N ALA A 435 -6.16 -7.99 6.50
CA ALA A 435 -5.42 -6.77 6.21
C ALA A 435 -6.07 -5.96 5.07
N GLU A 436 -5.84 -4.71 4.98
CA GLU A 436 -6.33 -3.73 4.00
C GLU A 436 -7.45 -2.84 4.53
N TRP A 437 -7.07 -1.82 5.29
CA TRP A 437 -8.01 -0.90 5.94
C TRP A 437 -7.73 0.57 5.65
N GLU A 438 -8.76 1.37 5.84
CA GLU A 438 -8.70 2.82 5.91
C GLU A 438 -9.56 3.28 7.07
N GLY A 439 -9.02 4.10 7.97
CA GLY A 439 -9.75 4.61 9.15
C GLY A 439 -10.27 3.52 10.10
N ASN A 440 -9.64 2.34 10.12
CA ASN A 440 -10.07 1.22 10.95
C ASN A 440 -9.96 1.55 12.44
N LEU A 441 -10.96 1.15 13.22
CA LEU A 441 -11.11 1.36 14.67
C LEU A 441 -11.39 2.81 15.10
N PHE A 442 -11.57 3.75 14.17
CA PHE A 442 -12.00 5.12 14.47
C PHE A 442 -13.38 5.38 13.90
N CYS A 443 -14.13 6.24 14.55
CA CYS A 443 -15.50 6.57 14.17
C CYS A 443 -15.58 6.93 12.68
N ARG A 444 -16.34 6.14 11.92
CA ARG A 444 -16.59 6.44 10.50
C ARG A 444 -17.64 7.54 10.41
N ILE A 445 -17.25 8.64 9.79
CA ILE A 445 -18.15 9.75 9.44
C ILE A 445 -18.26 9.78 7.93
N GLY A 446 -19.43 9.47 7.40
CA GLY A 446 -19.67 9.51 5.96
C GLY A 446 -19.85 10.94 5.47
N LEU A 447 -18.84 11.46 4.77
CA LEU A 447 -18.81 12.76 4.12
C LEU A 447 -18.58 12.59 2.62
N HIS A 448 -19.18 13.44 1.80
CA HIS A 448 -19.04 13.38 0.34
C HIS A 448 -17.58 13.63 -0.12
N ARG A 449 -16.91 14.61 0.50
CA ARG A 449 -15.48 14.90 0.31
C ARG A 449 -14.88 15.24 1.66
N CYS A 450 -14.12 14.32 2.21
CA CYS A 450 -13.49 14.47 3.50
C CYS A 450 -11.99 14.64 3.34
N GLU A 451 -11.48 15.71 3.90
CA GLU A 451 -10.06 15.92 4.21
C GLU A 451 -9.85 15.70 5.69
N VAL A 452 -8.75 15.07 6.09
CA VAL A 452 -8.40 14.89 7.49
C VAL A 452 -7.19 15.75 7.81
N ARG A 453 -7.37 16.76 8.65
CA ARG A 453 -6.29 17.63 9.13
C ARG A 453 -5.73 17.09 10.42
N GLN A 454 -4.41 16.98 10.48
CA GLN A 454 -3.70 16.53 11.67
C GLN A 454 -3.75 17.60 12.76
N GLY A 455 -4.08 17.17 13.98
CA GLY A 455 -4.05 17.97 15.18
C GLY A 455 -2.88 17.61 16.09
N ARG A 456 -3.14 17.43 17.38
CA ARG A 456 -2.15 17.01 18.38
C ARG A 456 -1.64 15.60 18.08
N SER A 457 -0.39 15.34 18.45
CA SER A 457 0.26 14.03 18.30
C SER A 457 1.31 13.88 19.40
N SER A 458 1.08 12.95 20.31
CA SER A 458 2.00 12.61 21.39
C SER A 458 2.03 11.11 21.61
N GLY A 459 3.21 10.52 21.66
CA GLY A 459 3.30 9.10 21.87
C GLY A 459 4.60 8.63 22.51
N ARG A 460 4.54 7.48 23.16
CA ARG A 460 5.64 6.82 23.86
C ARG A 460 5.74 5.37 23.43
N VAL A 461 6.93 4.83 23.49
CA VAL A 461 7.26 3.47 23.10
C VAL A 461 7.92 2.77 24.29
N GLY A 462 7.33 1.66 24.71
CA GLY A 462 7.95 0.71 25.65
C GLY A 462 8.54 -0.50 24.93
N ALA A 463 9.08 -1.46 25.68
CA ALA A 463 9.72 -2.66 25.12
C ALA A 463 8.77 -3.46 24.22
N ASP A 464 7.54 -3.75 24.69
CA ASP A 464 6.53 -4.53 23.96
C ASP A 464 5.20 -3.78 23.79
N CYS A 465 5.18 -2.50 24.10
CA CYS A 465 4.01 -1.67 24.06
C CYS A 465 4.25 -0.35 23.35
N PHE A 466 3.18 0.34 23.05
CA PHE A 466 3.17 1.77 22.72
C PHE A 466 1.90 2.40 23.27
N VAL A 467 1.95 3.69 23.51
CA VAL A 467 0.80 4.53 23.75
C VAL A 467 0.88 5.76 22.85
N HIS A 468 -0.26 6.17 22.30
CA HIS A 468 -0.37 7.38 21.52
C HIS A 468 -1.65 8.13 21.84
N CYS A 469 -1.57 9.46 21.94
CA CYS A 469 -2.71 10.34 22.08
C CYS A 469 -2.65 11.41 21.00
N GLY A 470 -3.78 11.64 20.34
CA GLY A 470 -3.82 12.56 19.22
C GLY A 470 -5.19 13.14 18.95
N SER A 471 -5.24 14.02 17.95
CA SER A 471 -6.50 14.53 17.42
C SER A 471 -6.42 14.75 15.92
N VAL A 472 -7.57 14.69 15.26
CA VAL A 472 -7.75 15.05 13.85
C VAL A 472 -9.03 15.86 13.69
N THR A 473 -9.05 16.74 12.68
CA THR A 473 -10.23 17.48 12.27
C THR A 473 -10.70 16.98 10.91
N TYR A 474 -11.94 16.56 10.84
CA TYR A 474 -12.60 16.22 9.58
C TYR A 474 -13.09 17.50 8.91
N VAL A 475 -12.70 17.70 7.67
CA VAL A 475 -12.97 18.92 6.90
C VAL A 475 -13.70 18.52 5.62
N GLU A 476 -14.86 19.11 5.40
CA GLU A 476 -15.57 18.97 4.13
C GLU A 476 -14.99 19.99 3.13
N SER A 477 -14.55 19.50 1.98
CA SER A 477 -14.02 20.33 0.89
C SER A 477 -15.09 20.51 -0.18
N GLN A 478 -15.44 21.76 -0.51
CA GLN A 478 -16.35 22.09 -1.58
C GLN A 478 -15.61 22.67 -2.80
N PRO A 479 -15.71 22.06 -3.99
CA PRO A 479 -14.95 22.50 -5.17
C PRO A 479 -15.65 23.57 -6.01
N TYR A 480 -16.77 24.13 -5.58
CA TYR A 480 -17.60 25.03 -6.41
C TYR A 480 -17.51 26.47 -5.91
N GLY A 481 -16.91 27.36 -6.72
CA GLY A 481 -16.85 28.80 -6.52
C GLY A 481 -15.44 29.36 -6.51
N GLU A 482 -15.31 30.68 -6.62
CA GLU A 482 -14.05 31.39 -6.42
C GLU A 482 -13.67 31.32 -4.92
N GLY A 483 -12.94 30.30 -4.56
CA GLY A 483 -12.49 30.00 -3.21
C GLY A 483 -12.92 28.59 -2.78
N GLU A 484 -11.98 27.69 -2.68
CA GLU A 484 -12.20 26.38 -2.09
C GLU A 484 -12.66 26.55 -0.63
N GLY A 485 -13.93 26.26 -0.37
CA GLY A 485 -14.46 26.25 0.98
C GLY A 485 -14.03 24.99 1.72
N HIS A 486 -13.17 25.15 2.73
CA HIS A 486 -12.79 24.09 3.66
C HIS A 486 -13.52 24.31 4.99
N TYR A 487 -14.49 23.44 5.28
CA TYR A 487 -15.33 23.56 6.47
C TYR A 487 -15.00 22.47 7.50
N PRO A 488 -14.37 22.81 8.66
CA PRO A 488 -14.23 21.87 9.76
C PRO A 488 -15.63 21.44 10.24
N VAL A 489 -15.93 20.15 10.16
CA VAL A 489 -17.26 19.61 10.49
C VAL A 489 -17.26 18.81 11.78
N ALA A 490 -16.17 18.09 12.10
CA ALA A 490 -16.03 17.35 13.33
C ALA A 490 -14.57 17.25 13.77
N GLU A 491 -14.34 17.08 15.07
CA GLU A 491 -13.03 16.79 15.66
C GLU A 491 -13.09 15.43 16.34
N SER A 492 -12.09 14.57 16.09
CA SER A 492 -11.83 13.35 16.86
C SER A 492 -10.60 13.53 17.72
N ARG A 493 -10.72 13.24 19.03
CA ARG A 493 -9.65 13.11 20.01
C ARG A 493 -9.57 11.64 20.41
N PHE A 494 -8.39 11.06 20.42
CA PHE A 494 -8.21 9.62 20.61
C PHE A 494 -6.95 9.28 21.38
N ALA A 495 -6.97 8.11 22.02
CA ALA A 495 -5.77 7.47 22.55
C ALA A 495 -5.77 5.99 22.21
N VAL A 496 -4.60 5.46 21.85
CA VAL A 496 -4.40 4.06 21.45
C VAL A 496 -3.23 3.49 22.21
N ALA A 497 -3.37 2.26 22.71
CA ALA A 497 -2.29 1.54 23.34
C ALA A 497 -2.25 0.09 22.91
N ALA A 498 -1.05 -0.41 22.55
CA ALA A 498 -0.77 -1.84 22.50
C ALA A 498 -0.28 -2.29 23.89
N LEU A 499 -0.89 -3.32 24.45
CA LEU A 499 -0.54 -3.80 25.78
C LEU A 499 0.73 -4.65 25.78
N PRO A 500 1.49 -4.68 26.88
CA PRO A 500 2.66 -5.55 27.03
C PRO A 500 2.37 -7.04 26.93
N ASP A 501 1.09 -7.46 27.09
CA ASP A 501 0.64 -8.84 26.94
C ASP A 501 0.89 -9.46 25.55
N GLY A 502 1.35 -8.66 24.61
CA GLY A 502 1.74 -9.08 23.25
C GLY A 502 0.57 -9.33 22.31
N ARG A 503 -0.70 -9.25 22.74
CA ARG A 503 -1.86 -9.64 21.94
C ARG A 503 -3.04 -8.67 21.98
N SER A 504 -3.03 -7.70 22.91
CA SER A 504 -4.18 -6.81 23.12
C SER A 504 -3.88 -5.37 22.73
N MET A 505 -4.94 -4.65 22.35
CA MET A 505 -4.95 -3.18 22.10
C MET A 505 -6.16 -2.54 22.76
N LEU A 506 -5.97 -1.28 23.15
CA LEU A 506 -7.02 -0.39 23.65
C LEU A 506 -7.15 0.84 22.75
N VAL A 507 -8.39 1.27 22.49
CA VAL A 507 -8.72 2.49 21.75
C VAL A 507 -9.73 3.28 22.54
N LEU A 508 -9.41 4.54 22.85
CA LEU A 508 -10.32 5.54 23.36
C LEU A 508 -10.56 6.56 22.26
N GLU A 509 -11.80 6.95 22.03
CA GLU A 509 -12.11 7.99 21.04
C GLU A 509 -13.29 8.85 21.49
N ARG A 510 -13.18 10.15 21.25
CA ARG A 510 -14.27 11.12 21.40
C ARG A 510 -14.38 11.98 20.15
N VAL A 511 -15.54 11.96 19.51
CA VAL A 511 -15.83 12.71 18.28
C VAL A 511 -16.94 13.72 18.54
N VAL A 512 -16.68 14.99 18.20
CA VAL A 512 -17.62 16.10 18.42
C VAL A 512 -17.85 16.84 17.11
N VAL A 513 -19.11 17.14 16.82
CA VAL A 513 -19.52 17.99 15.68
C VAL A 513 -19.13 19.43 15.96
N LEU A 514 -18.33 20.03 15.10
CA LEU A 514 -17.88 21.43 15.23
C LEU A 514 -18.86 22.42 14.60
N LYS A 515 -19.51 22.03 13.52
CA LYS A 515 -20.49 22.81 12.79
C LYS A 515 -21.66 21.91 12.44
N GLU A 516 -22.89 22.42 12.55
CA GLU A 516 -24.07 21.67 12.15
C GLU A 516 -23.87 21.08 10.74
N SER A 517 -23.97 19.75 10.64
CA SER A 517 -23.62 19.00 9.45
C SER A 517 -24.55 17.80 9.26
N THR A 518 -24.74 17.40 8.02
CA THR A 518 -25.43 16.15 7.68
C THR A 518 -24.40 15.12 7.26
N PHE A 519 -24.41 13.95 7.93
CA PHE A 519 -23.56 12.82 7.59
C PHE A 519 -24.38 11.71 6.98
N ASP A 520 -23.84 11.07 5.94
CA ASP A 520 -24.52 9.95 5.30
C ASP A 520 -24.51 8.71 6.21
N ARG A 521 -23.48 8.59 7.05
CA ARG A 521 -23.31 7.49 8.01
C ARG A 521 -22.37 7.90 9.13
N VAL A 522 -22.67 7.45 10.36
CA VAL A 522 -21.78 7.53 11.52
C VAL A 522 -21.70 6.16 12.17
N ILE A 523 -20.50 5.57 12.27
CA ILE A 523 -20.28 4.25 12.89
C ILE A 523 -19.17 4.39 13.94
N PRO A 524 -19.50 4.49 15.24
CA PRO A 524 -18.53 4.38 16.33
C PRO A 524 -17.87 3.00 16.35
N VAL A 525 -16.63 2.90 16.79
CA VAL A 525 -15.80 1.68 16.85
C VAL A 525 -15.26 1.24 15.49
N ASN A 526 -16.06 1.18 14.44
CA ASN A 526 -15.71 0.93 13.03
C ASN A 526 -14.59 -0.11 12.80
N LEU A 527 -14.73 -1.31 13.38
CA LEU A 527 -13.83 -2.41 13.09
C LEU A 527 -14.17 -3.02 11.72
N GLN A 528 -13.30 -2.83 10.74
CA GLN A 528 -13.46 -3.33 9.37
C GLN A 528 -12.97 -4.77 9.27
N ILE A 529 -13.83 -5.64 8.77
CA ILE A 529 -13.56 -7.07 8.58
C ILE A 529 -13.67 -7.41 7.09
N PRO A 530 -12.56 -7.50 6.36
CA PRO A 530 -12.57 -7.95 4.98
C PRO A 530 -13.17 -9.36 4.88
N ASN A 531 -14.08 -9.57 3.93
CA ASN A 531 -14.62 -10.88 3.61
C ASN A 531 -14.28 -11.17 2.14
N ASP A 532 -13.28 -12.03 1.91
CA ASP A 532 -12.47 -12.09 0.71
C ASP A 532 -12.50 -13.49 0.07
N LEU A 533 -11.99 -13.57 -1.15
CA LEU A 533 -11.77 -14.82 -1.88
C LEU A 533 -10.88 -15.79 -1.11
N TYR A 534 -9.85 -15.28 -0.40
CA TYR A 534 -8.91 -16.11 0.35
C TYR A 534 -9.50 -16.82 1.56
N ASN A 535 -10.59 -16.29 2.12
CA ASN A 535 -11.35 -16.97 3.18
C ASN A 535 -12.62 -17.65 2.65
N GLY A 536 -12.74 -17.81 1.33
CA GLY A 536 -13.89 -18.42 0.67
C GLY A 536 -15.13 -17.52 0.69
N SER A 537 -14.95 -16.21 0.83
CA SER A 537 -16.01 -15.20 0.93
C SER A 537 -16.99 -15.48 2.09
N ARG A 538 -16.50 -16.04 3.19
CA ARG A 538 -17.30 -16.35 4.38
C ARG A 538 -16.58 -15.91 5.65
N ARG A 539 -17.34 -15.34 6.61
CA ARG A 539 -16.88 -14.96 7.94
C ARG A 539 -17.77 -15.53 9.03
N SER A 540 -17.16 -15.88 10.14
CA SER A 540 -17.88 -16.29 11.34
C SER A 540 -17.76 -15.24 12.45
N TYR A 541 -18.89 -14.93 13.07
CA TYR A 541 -19.02 -14.00 14.19
C TYR A 541 -19.66 -14.72 15.36
N ARG A 542 -19.04 -14.72 16.52
CA ARG A 542 -19.58 -15.31 17.74
C ARG A 542 -19.86 -14.22 18.77
N ALA A 543 -21.15 -14.07 19.13
CA ALA A 543 -21.65 -13.26 20.20
C ALA A 543 -22.10 -14.19 21.34
N GLU A 544 -21.41 -14.19 22.48
CA GLU A 544 -21.67 -15.08 23.60
C GLU A 544 -21.85 -16.56 23.17
N ARG A 545 -23.11 -17.04 23.08
CA ARG A 545 -23.44 -18.42 22.72
C ARG A 545 -23.90 -18.59 21.26
N GLU A 546 -24.20 -17.48 20.58
CA GLU A 546 -24.64 -17.50 19.18
C GLU A 546 -23.44 -17.35 18.24
N CYS A 547 -23.35 -18.24 17.25
CA CYS A 547 -22.39 -18.15 16.17
C CYS A 547 -23.13 -17.89 14.86
N ARG A 548 -22.75 -16.84 14.15
CA ARG A 548 -23.34 -16.45 12.87
C ARG A 548 -22.28 -16.50 11.78
N GLU A 549 -22.60 -17.15 10.67
CA GLU A 549 -21.80 -17.07 9.45
C GLU A 549 -22.43 -16.08 8.47
N THR A 550 -21.56 -15.31 7.80
CA THR A 550 -21.96 -14.38 6.75
C THR A 550 -21.25 -14.73 5.44
N ALA A 551 -21.95 -14.57 4.32
CA ALA A 551 -21.37 -14.68 2.99
C ALA A 551 -21.17 -13.28 2.40
N ALA A 552 -20.05 -13.04 1.71
CA ALA A 552 -19.80 -11.77 1.03
C ALA A 552 -20.83 -11.50 -0.08
N LEU A 553 -21.10 -10.22 -0.35
CA LEU A 553 -22.00 -9.73 -1.40
C LEU A 553 -23.44 -10.28 -1.26
N PRO A 554 -24.15 -9.94 -0.17
CA PRO A 554 -25.56 -10.28 -0.04
C PRO A 554 -26.41 -9.55 -1.08
N ASP A 555 -27.62 -10.02 -1.35
CA ASP A 555 -28.55 -9.41 -2.35
C ASP A 555 -28.95 -7.96 -1.99
N ALA A 556 -28.97 -7.65 -0.70
CA ALA A 556 -29.23 -6.31 -0.17
C ALA A 556 -28.32 -6.02 1.03
N ALA A 557 -28.08 -4.74 1.29
CA ALA A 557 -27.34 -4.33 2.48
C ALA A 557 -28.10 -4.76 3.75
N GLU A 558 -27.36 -5.32 4.72
CA GLU A 558 -27.92 -5.82 5.96
C GLU A 558 -27.28 -5.11 7.16
N THR A 559 -28.05 -4.91 8.20
CA THR A 559 -27.62 -4.43 9.50
C THR A 559 -28.12 -5.37 10.57
N ILE A 560 -27.20 -5.95 11.35
CA ILE A 560 -27.50 -7.00 12.30
C ILE A 560 -27.09 -6.52 13.70
N ASP A 561 -28.07 -6.31 14.59
CA ASP A 561 -27.78 -6.11 16.00
C ASP A 561 -27.41 -7.45 16.64
N THR A 562 -26.28 -7.51 17.31
CA THR A 562 -25.84 -8.72 18.01
C THR A 562 -26.37 -8.80 19.45
N GLY A 563 -26.92 -7.70 19.95
CA GLY A 563 -27.38 -7.58 21.36
C GLY A 563 -26.25 -7.67 22.39
N CYS A 564 -24.99 -7.71 21.94
CA CYS A 564 -23.82 -7.94 22.79
C CYS A 564 -22.77 -6.86 22.60
N ARG A 565 -22.02 -6.55 23.65
CA ARG A 565 -20.86 -5.63 23.59
C ARG A 565 -19.55 -6.32 23.20
N LYS A 566 -19.54 -7.64 23.04
CA LYS A 566 -18.36 -8.44 22.71
C LYS A 566 -18.66 -9.40 21.57
N LEU A 567 -17.77 -9.40 20.58
CA LEU A 567 -17.79 -10.31 19.45
C LEU A 567 -16.42 -10.96 19.24
N THR A 568 -16.41 -12.20 18.81
CA THR A 568 -15.19 -12.90 18.37
C THR A 568 -15.33 -13.28 16.90
N ILE A 569 -14.41 -12.83 16.07
CA ILE A 569 -14.33 -13.04 14.63
C ILE A 569 -13.41 -14.23 14.36
N GLU A 570 -13.88 -15.21 13.58
CA GLU A 570 -13.13 -16.43 13.21
C GLU A 570 -12.61 -17.23 14.43
N GLY A 571 -13.19 -17.03 15.60
CA GLY A 571 -12.69 -17.60 16.85
C GLY A 571 -11.31 -17.08 17.29
N ARG A 572 -10.77 -16.05 16.63
CA ARG A 572 -9.39 -15.58 16.77
C ARG A 572 -9.28 -14.13 17.25
N LEU A 573 -10.04 -13.22 16.66
CA LEU A 573 -10.02 -11.79 16.99
C LEU A 573 -11.24 -11.43 17.82
N THR A 574 -11.04 -11.02 19.06
CA THR A 574 -12.10 -10.54 19.95
C THR A 574 -12.10 -9.02 19.99
N VAL A 575 -13.27 -8.40 19.83
CA VAL A 575 -13.54 -6.99 20.06
C VAL A 575 -14.57 -6.84 21.17
N ALA A 576 -14.33 -5.91 22.10
CA ALA A 576 -15.24 -5.58 23.19
C ALA A 576 -15.40 -4.07 23.29
N ALA A 577 -16.63 -3.57 23.23
CA ALA A 577 -16.99 -2.20 23.54
C ALA A 577 -17.20 -2.06 25.05
N LEU A 578 -16.31 -1.35 25.72
CA LEU A 578 -16.33 -1.16 27.18
C LEU A 578 -17.17 0.06 27.59
N GLY A 579 -17.41 0.98 26.65
CA GLY A 579 -18.24 2.15 26.84
C GLY A 579 -18.62 2.81 25.52
N GLY A 580 -19.65 3.66 25.57
CA GLY A 580 -20.08 4.50 24.46
C GLY A 580 -21.00 3.86 23.42
N VAL A 581 -21.22 2.55 23.48
CA VAL A 581 -22.21 1.83 22.64
C VAL A 581 -22.98 0.81 23.50
N GLU A 582 -24.24 0.58 23.17
CA GLU A 582 -25.09 -0.37 23.88
C GLU A 582 -24.85 -1.81 23.43
N SER A 583 -24.69 -1.99 22.12
CA SER A 583 -24.36 -3.27 21.50
C SER A 583 -23.46 -3.06 20.27
N LEU A 584 -22.79 -4.12 19.83
CA LEU A 584 -22.08 -4.15 18.57
C LEU A 584 -23.02 -4.64 17.46
N TRP A 585 -22.97 -3.98 16.35
CA TRP A 585 -23.71 -4.29 15.15
C TRP A 585 -22.77 -4.78 14.06
N ILE A 586 -23.27 -5.60 13.13
CA ILE A 586 -22.56 -6.01 11.92
C ILE A 586 -23.24 -5.35 10.74
N PHE A 587 -22.54 -4.43 10.08
CA PHE A 587 -22.99 -3.76 8.87
C PHE A 587 -22.42 -4.47 7.66
N ARG A 588 -23.28 -4.92 6.76
CA ARG A 588 -22.96 -5.71 5.58
C ARG A 588 -23.45 -4.95 4.33
N PRO A 589 -22.54 -4.34 3.52
CA PRO A 589 -22.95 -3.70 2.29
C PRO A 589 -23.36 -4.74 1.24
N ALA A 590 -24.19 -4.34 0.28
CA ALA A 590 -24.51 -5.18 -0.89
C ALA A 590 -23.41 -5.13 -1.97
N GLU A 591 -22.46 -4.20 -1.85
CA GLU A 591 -21.43 -3.95 -2.85
C GLU A 591 -20.02 -3.97 -2.23
N ARG A 592 -19.01 -4.14 -3.08
CA ARG A 592 -17.62 -3.94 -2.68
C ARG A 592 -17.35 -2.49 -2.32
N GLU A 593 -16.49 -2.27 -1.35
CA GLU A 593 -16.08 -0.92 -0.94
C GLU A 593 -15.08 -0.30 -1.93
N ALA A 594 -15.19 1.00 -2.12
CA ALA A 594 -14.23 1.80 -2.87
C ALA A 594 -13.08 2.27 -1.96
N ALA A 595 -11.92 2.55 -2.55
CA ALA A 595 -10.90 3.34 -1.90
C ALA A 595 -11.40 4.79 -1.70
N LEU A 596 -11.19 5.36 -0.51
CA LEU A 596 -11.82 6.62 -0.11
C LEU A 596 -11.40 7.85 -0.93
N LEU A 597 -10.15 7.92 -1.39
CA LEU A 597 -9.59 9.13 -2.00
C LEU A 597 -9.46 9.10 -3.53
N HIS A 598 -9.69 7.96 -4.17
CA HIS A 598 -9.64 7.84 -5.62
C HIS A 598 -10.91 7.23 -6.14
N ALA A 599 -11.57 7.98 -6.96
CA ALA A 599 -12.77 7.69 -7.74
C ALA A 599 -13.71 6.60 -7.18
N PRO A 600 -15.00 6.83 -7.08
CA PRO A 600 -15.99 5.85 -6.62
C PRO A 600 -15.93 4.49 -7.33
N ALA A 601 -15.27 4.45 -8.49
CA ALA A 601 -15.10 3.27 -9.34
C ALA A 601 -14.07 2.24 -8.84
N LEU A 602 -13.24 2.53 -7.83
CA LEU A 602 -12.17 1.62 -7.40
C LEU A 602 -12.63 0.59 -6.35
N LYS A 603 -13.84 0.07 -6.52
CA LYS A 603 -14.44 -0.96 -5.67
C LYS A 603 -13.74 -2.31 -5.87
N SER A 604 -12.98 -2.78 -4.89
CA SER A 604 -12.20 -4.01 -5.01
C SER A 604 -12.32 -4.97 -3.84
N LEU A 605 -12.75 -4.51 -2.68
CA LEU A 605 -12.80 -5.31 -1.47
C LEU A 605 -14.19 -5.28 -0.85
N TYR A 606 -14.69 -6.45 -0.45
CA TYR A 606 -15.90 -6.56 0.35
C TYR A 606 -15.54 -6.48 1.83
N ILE A 607 -16.12 -5.51 2.53
CA ILE A 607 -15.84 -5.25 3.93
C ILE A 607 -17.15 -5.28 4.71
N GLU A 608 -17.20 -6.13 5.74
CA GLU A 608 -18.18 -6.06 6.81
C GLU A 608 -17.64 -5.16 7.92
N THR A 609 -18.48 -4.37 8.54
CA THR A 609 -18.05 -3.46 9.62
C THR A 609 -18.72 -3.86 10.91
N VAL A 610 -17.92 -4.07 11.96
CA VAL A 610 -18.40 -4.22 13.34
C VAL A 610 -18.28 -2.87 14.04
N GLY A 611 -19.40 -2.36 14.58
CA GLY A 611 -19.40 -1.03 15.21
C GLY A 611 -20.65 -0.77 16.03
N GLY A 612 -20.78 0.45 16.53
CA GLY A 612 -22.00 0.91 17.22
C GLY A 612 -23.11 1.26 16.22
N ASP A 613 -24.31 1.54 16.74
CA ASP A 613 -25.44 1.98 15.91
C ASP A 613 -25.16 3.32 15.26
N ALA A 614 -25.32 3.37 13.95
CA ALA A 614 -25.09 4.54 13.12
C ALA A 614 -26.30 5.50 13.03
N GLY A 615 -27.43 5.12 13.56
CA GLY A 615 -28.66 5.95 13.56
C GLY A 615 -29.31 6.20 12.19
N GLY A 616 -28.95 5.43 11.16
CA GLY A 616 -29.50 5.53 9.81
C GLY A 616 -28.81 6.56 8.90
N PRO A 617 -29.08 6.54 7.58
CA PRO A 617 -28.42 7.39 6.59
C PRO A 617 -28.93 8.84 6.60
N PHE A 618 -28.07 9.77 6.18
CA PHE A 618 -28.37 11.20 5.96
C PHE A 618 -29.00 11.90 7.16
N ARG A 619 -28.37 11.74 8.32
CA ARG A 619 -28.84 12.39 9.56
C ARG A 619 -28.13 13.71 9.79
N ARG A 620 -28.90 14.72 10.22
CA ARG A 620 -28.41 16.06 10.60
C ARG A 620 -28.03 16.07 12.09
N TYR A 621 -26.86 16.63 12.37
CA TYR A 621 -26.31 16.75 13.70
C TYR A 621 -25.96 18.22 14.03
N PRO A 622 -26.52 18.80 15.08
CA PRO A 622 -26.14 20.14 15.55
C PRO A 622 -24.68 20.22 16.00
N ALA A 623 -24.11 21.43 15.95
CA ALA A 623 -22.79 21.68 16.57
C ALA A 623 -22.80 21.31 18.06
N GLY A 624 -21.70 20.75 18.56
CA GLY A 624 -21.56 20.24 19.91
C GLY A 624 -22.10 18.83 20.14
N THR A 625 -22.77 18.21 19.14
CA THR A 625 -23.19 16.82 19.26
C THR A 625 -21.99 15.88 19.39
N VAL A 626 -22.01 14.99 20.37
CA VAL A 626 -21.02 13.91 20.53
C VAL A 626 -21.46 12.74 19.66
N LEU A 627 -20.69 12.42 18.61
CA LEU A 627 -20.95 11.30 17.70
C LEU A 627 -20.40 9.98 18.23
N ALA A 628 -19.29 10.04 18.95
CA ALA A 628 -18.67 8.91 19.62
C ALA A 628 -18.02 9.39 20.93
N ASP A 629 -18.12 8.61 21.99
CA ASP A 629 -17.33 8.71 23.21
C ASP A 629 -17.14 7.28 23.71
N THR A 630 -16.14 6.59 23.14
CA THR A 630 -16.02 5.12 23.18
C THR A 630 -14.73 4.65 23.82
N ALA A 631 -14.82 3.47 24.44
CA ALA A 631 -13.67 2.69 24.85
C ALA A 631 -13.80 1.28 24.26
N THR A 632 -12.80 0.85 23.49
CA THR A 632 -12.76 -0.42 22.78
C THR A 632 -11.52 -1.21 23.17
N ALA A 633 -11.68 -2.49 23.48
CA ALA A 633 -10.59 -3.42 23.67
C ALA A 633 -10.60 -4.49 22.58
N LEU A 634 -9.42 -4.83 22.06
CA LEU A 634 -9.22 -5.90 21.08
C LEU A 634 -8.18 -6.87 21.60
N ALA A 635 -8.34 -8.15 21.28
CA ALA A 635 -7.31 -9.15 21.58
C ALA A 635 -7.34 -10.31 20.59
N VAL A 636 -6.16 -10.84 20.31
CA VAL A 636 -5.97 -12.05 19.51
C VAL A 636 -5.92 -13.27 20.44
N ASP A 637 -6.66 -14.32 20.06
CA ASP A 637 -6.78 -15.59 20.81
C ASP A 637 -7.11 -15.34 22.29
N ALA A 638 -8.09 -14.47 22.51
CA ALA A 638 -8.50 -14.05 23.84
C ALA A 638 -9.25 -15.15 24.60
N PRO A 639 -9.07 -15.27 25.93
CA PRO A 639 -9.93 -16.13 26.76
C PRO A 639 -11.37 -15.57 26.78
N GLU A 640 -12.35 -16.43 27.09
CA GLU A 640 -13.75 -16.01 27.19
C GLU A 640 -13.97 -14.90 28.25
N THR A 641 -13.13 -14.86 29.27
CA THR A 641 -13.16 -13.86 30.34
C THR A 641 -12.55 -12.51 29.93
N PHE A 642 -11.94 -12.40 28.74
CA PHE A 642 -11.37 -11.14 28.26
C PHE A 642 -12.43 -10.03 28.25
N ALA A 643 -12.09 -8.90 28.81
CA ALA A 643 -12.93 -7.69 28.93
C ALA A 643 -14.17 -7.83 29.85
N ALA A 644 -14.34 -8.95 30.57
CA ALA A 644 -15.49 -9.14 31.45
C ALA A 644 -15.51 -8.17 32.64
N ASP A 645 -14.35 -7.72 33.12
CA ASP A 645 -14.15 -6.76 34.20
C ASP A 645 -13.69 -5.38 33.67
N GLY A 646 -13.93 -5.10 32.39
CA GLY A 646 -13.52 -3.83 31.75
C GLY A 646 -14.36 -2.65 32.22
N GLU A 647 -13.72 -1.56 32.61
CA GLU A 647 -14.36 -0.33 33.05
C GLU A 647 -13.95 0.86 32.17
N PHE A 648 -14.93 1.65 31.75
CA PHE A 648 -14.73 2.91 31.06
C PHE A 648 -14.89 4.09 32.02
N LEU A 649 -13.90 4.99 32.05
CA LEU A 649 -13.89 6.20 32.82
C LEU A 649 -14.04 7.43 31.89
N SER A 650 -14.99 8.30 32.21
CA SER A 650 -15.20 9.58 31.55
C SER A 650 -15.46 10.67 32.59
N THR A 651 -14.61 11.70 32.62
CA THR A 651 -14.77 12.82 33.59
C THR A 651 -15.18 14.10 32.87
N ALA A 652 -15.74 15.03 33.64
CA ALA A 652 -16.12 16.37 33.16
C ALA A 652 -14.90 17.18 32.67
N ASP A 653 -13.73 16.95 33.25
CA ASP A 653 -12.47 17.65 32.91
C ASP A 653 -11.82 17.15 31.64
N GLY A 654 -12.49 16.26 30.92
CA GLY A 654 -12.02 15.74 29.60
C GLY A 654 -11.14 14.49 29.66
N VAL A 655 -10.90 13.92 30.85
CA VAL A 655 -10.17 12.66 30.97
C VAL A 655 -11.03 11.51 30.49
N ARG A 656 -10.40 10.63 29.70
CA ARG A 656 -10.94 9.33 29.30
C ARG A 656 -9.99 8.23 29.76
N GLY A 657 -10.55 7.13 30.23
CA GLY A 657 -9.74 6.02 30.67
C GLY A 657 -10.44 4.68 30.48
N VAL A 658 -9.65 3.64 30.45
CA VAL A 658 -10.13 2.26 30.44
C VAL A 658 -9.25 1.40 31.33
N ARG A 659 -9.87 0.56 32.14
CA ARG A 659 -9.22 -0.47 32.92
C ARG A 659 -9.67 -1.84 32.42
N ILE A 660 -8.73 -2.76 32.23
CA ILE A 660 -9.00 -4.08 31.67
C ILE A 660 -7.94 -5.09 32.15
N ARG A 661 -8.37 -6.34 32.33
CA ARG A 661 -7.45 -7.47 32.45
C ARG A 661 -6.98 -7.93 31.09
N GLY A 662 -5.66 -7.89 30.84
CA GLY A 662 -5.03 -8.39 29.63
C GLY A 662 -5.16 -9.91 29.47
N VAL A 663 -4.75 -10.43 28.32
CA VAL A 663 -4.77 -11.88 28.06
C VAL A 663 -3.73 -12.66 28.88
N ASP A 664 -2.78 -11.96 29.49
CA ASP A 664 -1.79 -12.48 30.44
C ASP A 664 -2.30 -12.51 31.91
N GLY A 665 -3.49 -11.96 32.16
CA GLY A 665 -4.10 -11.87 33.47
C GLY A 665 -3.70 -10.62 34.28
N VAL A 666 -2.82 -9.77 33.75
CA VAL A 666 -2.41 -8.52 34.41
C VAL A 666 -3.48 -7.44 34.18
N GLN A 667 -3.72 -6.61 35.20
CA GLN A 667 -4.58 -5.44 35.05
C GLN A 667 -3.80 -4.28 34.42
N TYR A 668 -4.40 -3.71 33.35
CA TYR A 668 -3.89 -2.55 32.64
C TYR A 668 -4.87 -1.38 32.74
N ARG A 669 -4.33 -0.15 32.74
CA ARG A 669 -5.12 1.06 32.71
C ARG A 669 -4.54 2.04 31.69
N LEU A 670 -5.33 2.45 30.71
CA LEU A 670 -5.02 3.55 29.79
C LEU A 670 -5.78 4.79 30.28
N LEU A 671 -5.07 5.91 30.49
CA LEU A 671 -5.63 7.21 30.80
C LEU A 671 -5.21 8.20 29.73
N ALA A 672 -6.12 9.07 29.28
CA ALA A 672 -5.85 10.11 28.29
C ALA A 672 -6.55 11.41 28.65
N ASN A 673 -5.86 12.51 28.47
CA ASN A 673 -6.41 13.85 28.65
C ASN A 673 -6.85 14.43 27.28
N PHE A 674 -8.15 14.38 27.01
CA PHE A 674 -8.78 14.99 25.84
C PHE A 674 -9.16 16.45 26.05
N GLY A 675 -8.88 17.01 27.23
CA GLY A 675 -9.06 18.41 27.54
C GLY A 675 -8.00 19.32 26.93
N ASP A 676 -8.12 20.63 27.20
CA ASP A 676 -7.19 21.64 26.68
C ASP A 676 -6.23 22.17 27.77
N GLY A 677 -6.40 21.74 29.01
CA GLY A 677 -5.54 22.05 30.15
C GLY A 677 -4.88 20.82 30.74
N GLU A 678 -3.96 21.03 31.67
CA GLU A 678 -3.34 19.99 32.48
C GLU A 678 -4.32 19.48 33.52
N VAL A 679 -4.34 18.17 33.76
CA VAL A 679 -5.24 17.54 34.72
C VAL A 679 -4.51 16.47 35.53
N GLU A 680 -4.77 16.42 36.85
CA GLU A 680 -4.31 15.35 37.71
C GLU A 680 -5.44 14.32 37.88
N THR A 681 -5.12 13.05 37.55
CA THR A 681 -6.07 11.93 37.66
C THR A 681 -5.37 10.66 38.09
N SER A 682 -5.97 9.95 39.06
CA SER A 682 -5.43 8.65 39.52
C SER A 682 -3.94 8.70 39.89
N GLY A 683 -3.47 9.80 40.46
CA GLY A 683 -2.06 9.99 40.87
C GLY A 683 -1.11 10.29 39.71
N VAL A 684 -1.63 10.64 38.54
CA VAL A 684 -0.82 11.02 37.36
C VAL A 684 -1.24 12.40 36.86
N LEU A 685 -0.24 13.24 36.58
CA LEU A 685 -0.43 14.52 35.93
C LEU A 685 -0.33 14.36 34.43
N LEU A 686 -1.38 14.71 33.68
CA LEU A 686 -1.46 14.58 32.23
C LEU A 686 -1.59 15.98 31.61
N ALA A 687 -0.64 16.31 30.73
CA ALA A 687 -0.77 17.48 29.89
C ALA A 687 -1.91 17.33 28.89
N ALA A 688 -2.37 18.41 28.29
CA ALA A 688 -3.40 18.39 27.25
C ALA A 688 -2.96 17.57 26.05
N GLY A 689 -3.73 16.55 25.67
CA GLY A 689 -3.41 15.63 24.57
C GLY A 689 -2.32 14.60 24.94
N GLU A 690 -2.14 14.30 26.20
CA GLU A 690 -1.25 13.25 26.69
C GLU A 690 -2.03 12.01 27.14
N ALA A 691 -1.42 10.85 26.97
CA ALA A 691 -1.91 9.59 27.52
C ALA A 691 -0.81 8.78 28.19
N VAL A 692 -1.20 7.99 29.18
CA VAL A 692 -0.31 7.04 29.85
C VAL A 692 -0.94 5.67 29.90
N LEU A 693 -0.09 4.64 29.75
CA LEU A 693 -0.43 3.26 30.01
C LEU A 693 0.20 2.82 31.33
N GLN A 694 -0.58 2.16 32.16
CA GLN A 694 -0.16 1.67 33.47
C GLN A 694 -0.48 0.17 33.59
N GLN A 695 0.30 -0.54 34.38
CA GLN A 695 0.04 -1.90 34.79
C GLN A 695 -0.05 -2.00 36.32
N GLU A 696 -0.85 -2.92 36.80
CA GLU A 696 -0.94 -3.22 38.22
C GLU A 696 0.24 -4.10 38.67
N VAL A 697 1.00 -3.59 39.63
CA VAL A 697 2.12 -4.29 40.27
C VAL A 697 1.88 -4.26 41.77
N GLN A 698 1.74 -5.43 42.40
CA GLN A 698 1.48 -5.57 43.85
C GLN A 698 0.25 -4.76 44.38
N GLY A 699 -0.78 -4.56 43.52
CA GLY A 699 -2.00 -3.84 43.87
C GLY A 699 -1.95 -2.31 43.60
N GLU A 700 -0.83 -1.80 43.08
CA GLU A 700 -0.67 -0.40 42.66
C GLU A 700 -0.47 -0.31 41.14
N PHE A 701 -0.92 0.81 40.53
CA PHE A 701 -0.71 1.05 39.11
C PHE A 701 0.58 1.83 38.86
N GLU A 702 1.50 1.22 38.10
CA GLU A 702 2.75 1.83 37.66
C GLU A 702 2.72 2.17 36.17
N THR A 703 3.28 3.34 35.80
CA THR A 703 3.40 3.78 34.40
C THR A 703 4.47 2.95 33.66
N ILE A 704 4.17 2.48 32.44
CA ILE A 704 5.01 1.64 31.59
C ILE A 704 5.29 2.28 30.24
#